data_24b5405093995f09893ae8f143027a50
#
_entry.id   24b5405093995f09893ae8f143027a50
#
_cell.length_a   1.000
_cell.length_b   1.000
_cell.length_c   1.000
_cell.angle_alpha   90.00
_cell.angle_beta   90.00
_cell.angle_gamma   90.00
#
_symmetry.space_group_name_H-M   'P 1'
#
loop_
_entity.id
_entity.type
_entity.pdbx_description
1 polymer ?
#
loop_
_entity_poly.entity_id
_entity_poly.type
_entity_poly.pdbx_seq_one_letter_code
_entity_poly.pdbx_strand_id
1 'polypeptide(L)'
;MWNTFKDFVKGLFNSRIAIVVIVYLLFFAILGNRLFMLQIVDGEKYASEAEKSTRKTRTIKATRGNIYDCNHNLLAYNKLSHNITYEETDVTAKMTSEERNDMIYKLICVIESNGGTLSVDSYMKLNSDSEPEFTVSGNTLLRYKAEVYSKTVTELKKKENKKLLNATAKDIYKFLRYDTSVNSPKFDISDKYDDKMAMKILDIRYAIFINRYQKYLPITIAKNVNDKTVAAIKENNDELIGVNITEDTKRVYNKSKYFAHILGYTGAISSEKLDTINKKNKKTDYTIDDQVGISGLESVYEDQLKGKKGKEVLSINSSTSRIVSVDETKNPVAGDDLYLTIDAKLQEECYNLLEENLAGVLISRINNSSSAGSKGTNSTDIKIPIYDVYEALYKNNIIDVTHFKSRKASSLEKSTYDKYKNKSKKIVADMKKHLATDYTKGSKDLSDDMNDFLDYFYKQLKDDNIVLVNQVDTSDSVYKKFAKGKTSLSRFLQYAISKQWIDQEKLDIKSGYYTSEEIYKKLLDYGFKKLKDDTGFAKLIYGYLVQHYELSGTDTCLLLMDQKAVKKSKTDYTNLQSGALSPYSYIIKQIKKLEITPGDLGLEPCSGSLVVTDVKTGDVKAMVTYPSYDNNKMANKVDSEYYNKKLIQNSSSPLLNRPTMQEMAPGSTFKVISAVTGMEEGVISPSTHIYDHTVFSDIDHPAKCWSTVSHGDLTVSDAIEVSCNYFFYKVGYMLSGKTSSGNINYPRGIKRLKKYADKFGLTDKSGVEIPEIAPHFATTDAVRAAIGQDTHAYTPAQLSRYVTTVANSGNCYNITLVDKIKNVKGKTVLNNKAKLRNKVNIKQSSWDAVHKGMKLVVNGSRSSISFMFKNLKTTVAGKTGTAQQS
;
A
#
# COMPACT_ATOMS: atom_id res chain seq x y z
N MET A 1 -69.59 -70.16 -14.28
CA MET A 1 -68.35 -69.40 -14.42
C MET A 1 -68.03 -68.46 -13.21
N TRP A 2 -68.94 -67.60 -12.79
CA TRP A 2 -68.68 -66.68 -11.70
C TRP A 2 -68.54 -67.37 -10.30
N ASN A 3 -69.31 -68.41 -10.02
CA ASN A 3 -69.22 -69.14 -8.76
C ASN A 3 -67.92 -69.99 -8.72
N THR A 4 -67.57 -70.63 -9.81
CA THR A 4 -66.35 -71.43 -9.94
C THR A 4 -65.06 -70.58 -9.77
N PHE A 5 -65.15 -69.35 -10.24
CA PHE A 5 -64.05 -68.33 -10.05
C PHE A 5 -63.97 -67.91 -8.58
N LYS A 6 -65.12 -67.72 -7.89
CA LYS A 6 -65.16 -67.38 -6.48
C LYS A 6 -64.58 -68.50 -5.61
N ASP A 7 -64.93 -69.77 -5.89
CA ASP A 7 -64.40 -70.93 -5.15
C ASP A 7 -62.94 -71.15 -5.46
N PHE A 8 -62.44 -70.89 -6.65
CA PHE A 8 -61.02 -70.88 -7.00
C PHE A 8 -60.26 -69.82 -6.24
N VAL A 9 -60.76 -68.58 -6.19
CA VAL A 9 -60.13 -67.46 -5.46
C VAL A 9 -60.15 -67.74 -3.95
N LYS A 10 -61.25 -68.32 -3.36
CA LYS A 10 -61.27 -68.74 -1.96
C LYS A 10 -60.28 -69.87 -1.66
N GLY A 11 -60.15 -70.84 -2.55
CA GLY A 11 -59.14 -71.91 -2.46
C GLY A 11 -57.73 -71.43 -2.48
N LEU A 12 -57.47 -70.41 -3.28
CA LEU A 12 -56.15 -69.75 -3.35
C LEU A 12 -55.81 -69.02 -2.02
N PHE A 13 -56.75 -68.30 -1.41
CA PHE A 13 -56.49 -67.60 -0.15
C PHE A 13 -56.41 -68.59 1.08
N ASN A 14 -56.96 -69.79 1.00
CA ASN A 14 -56.82 -70.80 2.06
C ASN A 14 -55.57 -71.68 1.94
N SER A 15 -54.83 -71.60 0.85
CA SER A 15 -53.59 -72.34 0.64
C SER A 15 -52.39 -71.54 1.22
N ARG A 16 -51.67 -72.12 2.18
CA ARG A 16 -50.46 -71.52 2.78
C ARG A 16 -49.40 -71.25 1.74
N ILE A 17 -49.31 -72.05 0.69
CA ILE A 17 -48.38 -71.91 -0.42
C ILE A 17 -48.76 -70.67 -1.30
N ALA A 18 -50.11 -70.54 -1.56
CA ALA A 18 -50.59 -69.39 -2.36
C ALA A 18 -50.40 -68.08 -1.66
N ILE A 19 -50.50 -67.97 -0.35
CA ILE A 19 -50.21 -66.78 0.45
C ILE A 19 -48.73 -66.46 0.33
N VAL A 20 -47.82 -67.41 0.43
CA VAL A 20 -46.38 -67.23 0.30
C VAL A 20 -46.02 -66.76 -1.12
N VAL A 21 -46.65 -67.31 -2.14
CA VAL A 21 -46.44 -66.91 -3.55
C VAL A 21 -46.93 -65.45 -3.76
N ILE A 22 -48.09 -65.10 -3.20
CA ILE A 22 -48.59 -63.72 -3.29
C ILE A 22 -47.69 -62.79 -2.57
N VAL A 23 -47.12 -63.10 -1.40
CA VAL A 23 -46.13 -62.28 -0.70
C VAL A 23 -44.85 -62.12 -1.51
N TYR A 24 -44.34 -63.19 -2.13
CA TYR A 24 -43.20 -63.17 -3.03
C TYR A 24 -43.45 -62.31 -4.28
N LEU A 25 -44.61 -62.37 -4.90
CA LEU A 25 -45.00 -61.58 -6.03
C LEU A 25 -45.09 -60.06 -5.63
N LEU A 26 -45.60 -59.77 -4.41
CA LEU A 26 -45.65 -58.41 -3.87
C LEU A 26 -44.27 -57.88 -3.61
N PHE A 27 -43.35 -58.65 -3.04
CA PHE A 27 -41.96 -58.31 -2.90
C PHE A 27 -41.26 -58.07 -4.27
N PHE A 28 -41.59 -58.96 -5.23
CA PHE A 28 -41.03 -58.80 -6.58
C PHE A 28 -41.54 -57.56 -7.31
N ALA A 29 -42.83 -57.21 -7.10
CA ALA A 29 -43.42 -55.96 -7.60
C ALA A 29 -42.81 -54.70 -6.95
N ILE A 30 -42.56 -54.75 -5.63
CA ILE A 30 -41.88 -53.66 -4.91
C ILE A 30 -40.45 -53.54 -5.40
N LEU A 31 -39.72 -54.64 -5.57
CA LEU A 31 -38.35 -54.63 -6.11
C LEU A 31 -38.32 -54.14 -7.57
N GLY A 32 -39.25 -54.61 -8.40
CA GLY A 32 -39.40 -54.19 -9.80
C GLY A 32 -39.73 -52.67 -9.90
N ASN A 33 -40.66 -52.20 -9.07
CA ASN A 33 -40.97 -50.78 -9.00
C ASN A 33 -39.76 -49.94 -8.49
N ARG A 34 -39.04 -50.45 -7.49
CA ARG A 34 -37.83 -49.78 -6.99
C ARG A 34 -36.71 -49.73 -8.06
N LEU A 35 -36.55 -50.82 -8.80
CA LEU A 35 -35.59 -50.91 -9.91
C LEU A 35 -35.99 -49.98 -11.05
N PHE A 36 -37.28 -49.90 -11.39
CA PHE A 36 -37.83 -49.02 -12.39
C PHE A 36 -37.60 -47.54 -12.00
N MET A 37 -37.92 -47.20 -10.72
CA MET A 37 -37.66 -45.84 -10.21
C MET A 37 -36.17 -45.50 -10.28
N LEU A 38 -35.28 -46.40 -9.86
CA LEU A 38 -33.83 -46.17 -9.86
C LEU A 38 -33.24 -46.09 -11.28
N GLN A 39 -33.69 -46.88 -12.23
CA GLN A 39 -33.10 -46.94 -13.56
C GLN A 39 -33.75 -46.04 -14.59
N ILE A 40 -35.08 -45.83 -14.53
CA ILE A 40 -35.81 -45.07 -15.55
C ILE A 40 -36.18 -43.67 -15.05
N VAL A 41 -36.79 -43.58 -13.83
CA VAL A 41 -37.29 -42.30 -13.35
C VAL A 41 -36.14 -41.44 -12.79
N ASP A 42 -35.28 -41.99 -11.95
CA ASP A 42 -34.15 -41.34 -11.32
C ASP A 42 -32.82 -41.61 -12.06
N GLY A 43 -32.83 -42.39 -13.15
CA GLY A 43 -31.63 -42.85 -13.87
C GLY A 43 -30.78 -41.68 -14.39
N GLU A 44 -31.38 -40.63 -14.99
CA GLU A 44 -30.67 -39.42 -15.42
C GLU A 44 -30.06 -38.66 -14.25
N LYS A 45 -30.76 -38.62 -13.11
CA LYS A 45 -30.25 -37.96 -11.90
C LYS A 45 -29.04 -38.70 -11.37
N TYR A 46 -29.09 -40.02 -11.21
CA TYR A 46 -27.95 -40.82 -10.75
C TYR A 46 -26.80 -40.85 -11.74
N ALA A 47 -27.06 -40.87 -13.05
CA ALA A 47 -26.05 -40.74 -14.09
C ALA A 47 -25.36 -39.38 -14.02
N SER A 48 -26.13 -38.29 -13.86
CA SER A 48 -25.58 -36.94 -13.66
C SER A 48 -24.78 -36.79 -12.35
N GLU A 49 -25.23 -37.41 -11.26
CA GLU A 49 -24.49 -37.43 -9.97
C GLU A 49 -23.20 -38.26 -10.08
N ALA A 50 -23.24 -39.41 -10.76
CA ALA A 50 -22.04 -40.22 -11.04
C ALA A 50 -21.06 -39.48 -11.93
N GLU A 51 -21.52 -38.80 -12.98
CA GLU A 51 -20.70 -37.95 -13.85
C GLU A 51 -20.08 -36.80 -13.08
N LYS A 52 -20.82 -36.08 -12.22
CA LYS A 52 -20.31 -35.02 -11.35
C LYS A 52 -19.30 -35.52 -10.32
N SER A 53 -19.39 -36.78 -9.88
CA SER A 53 -18.47 -37.37 -8.93
C SER A 53 -17.16 -37.81 -9.58
N THR A 54 -17.19 -38.21 -10.86
CA THR A 54 -16.03 -38.71 -11.61
C THR A 54 -15.38 -37.70 -12.54
N ARG A 55 -16.14 -36.66 -13.00
CA ARG A 55 -15.61 -35.58 -13.83
C ARG A 55 -15.36 -34.33 -13.01
N LYS A 56 -14.14 -33.84 -13.02
CA LYS A 56 -13.72 -32.57 -12.37
C LYS A 56 -13.10 -31.62 -13.38
N THR A 57 -13.18 -30.33 -13.09
CA THR A 57 -12.57 -29.33 -13.94
C THR A 57 -11.40 -28.69 -13.19
N ARG A 58 -10.23 -28.63 -13.88
CA ARG A 58 -9.05 -27.89 -13.44
C ARG A 58 -8.86 -26.67 -14.34
N THR A 59 -8.64 -25.49 -13.75
CA THR A 59 -8.37 -24.26 -14.50
C THR A 59 -6.90 -24.16 -14.87
N ILE A 60 -6.60 -23.72 -16.13
CA ILE A 60 -5.26 -23.36 -16.57
C ILE A 60 -5.16 -21.84 -16.54
N LYS A 61 -4.16 -21.29 -15.84
CA LYS A 61 -3.95 -19.85 -15.75
C LYS A 61 -3.60 -19.25 -17.12
N ALA A 62 -4.10 -18.05 -17.37
CA ALA A 62 -3.73 -17.29 -18.57
C ALA A 62 -2.51 -16.40 -18.28
N THR A 63 -1.67 -16.19 -19.27
CA THR A 63 -0.58 -15.22 -19.20
C THR A 63 -1.16 -13.80 -19.26
N ARG A 64 -0.72 -12.92 -18.38
CA ARG A 64 -1.16 -11.54 -18.32
C ARG A 64 -0.57 -10.74 -19.50
N GLY A 65 -1.32 -9.78 -20.08
CA GLY A 65 -0.84 -8.90 -21.14
C GLY A 65 0.37 -8.07 -20.71
N ASN A 66 1.20 -7.68 -21.66
CA ASN A 66 2.36 -6.82 -21.41
C ASN A 66 1.98 -5.34 -21.41
N ILE A 67 2.84 -4.50 -20.82
CA ILE A 67 2.69 -3.04 -20.85
C ILE A 67 3.94 -2.44 -21.49
N TYR A 68 3.72 -1.57 -22.47
CA TYR A 68 4.76 -0.91 -23.26
C TYR A 68 4.66 0.61 -23.13
N ASP A 69 5.78 1.31 -23.30
CA ASP A 69 5.80 2.77 -23.48
C ASP A 69 5.41 3.18 -24.91
N CYS A 70 5.43 4.48 -25.23
CA CYS A 70 5.10 5.00 -26.55
C CYS A 70 6.09 4.57 -27.65
N ASN A 71 7.30 4.19 -27.29
CA ASN A 71 8.37 3.71 -28.18
C ASN A 71 8.44 2.17 -28.23
N HIS A 72 7.44 1.49 -27.69
CA HIS A 72 7.35 0.02 -27.61
C HIS A 72 8.43 -0.62 -26.71
N ASN A 73 9.02 0.12 -25.78
CA ASN A 73 9.87 -0.45 -24.75
C ASN A 73 9.01 -1.20 -23.73
N LEU A 74 9.44 -2.38 -23.36
CA LEU A 74 8.72 -3.26 -22.43
C LEU A 74 8.86 -2.75 -20.97
N LEU A 75 7.75 -2.36 -20.36
CA LEU A 75 7.67 -1.85 -18.99
C LEU A 75 7.24 -2.90 -17.98
N ALA A 76 6.23 -3.71 -18.34
CA ALA A 76 5.77 -4.83 -17.50
C ALA A 76 5.52 -6.05 -18.35
N TYR A 77 6.01 -7.21 -17.87
CA TYR A 77 5.93 -8.48 -18.60
C TYR A 77 5.90 -9.68 -17.65
N ASN A 78 5.68 -10.86 -18.23
CA ASN A 78 5.67 -12.09 -17.47
C ASN A 78 6.94 -12.89 -17.80
N LYS A 79 7.77 -13.13 -16.76
CA LYS A 79 8.93 -14.01 -16.86
C LYS A 79 8.49 -15.41 -16.49
N LEU A 80 8.88 -16.40 -17.31
CA LEU A 80 8.67 -17.80 -16.97
C LEU A 80 9.32 -18.11 -15.63
N SER A 81 8.61 -18.83 -14.79
CA SER A 81 9.10 -19.34 -13.52
C SER A 81 8.63 -20.77 -13.31
N HIS A 82 9.35 -21.49 -12.47
CA HIS A 82 9.01 -22.87 -12.13
C HIS A 82 8.52 -22.93 -10.68
N ASN A 83 7.45 -23.68 -10.45
CA ASN A 83 6.95 -24.02 -9.13
C ASN A 83 7.19 -25.51 -8.87
N ILE A 84 7.47 -25.86 -7.63
CA ILE A 84 7.51 -27.24 -7.17
C ILE A 84 6.14 -27.56 -6.59
N THR A 85 5.49 -28.58 -7.13
CA THR A 85 4.17 -29.04 -6.69
C THR A 85 4.24 -30.50 -6.24
N TYR A 86 3.31 -30.88 -5.37
CA TYR A 86 3.14 -32.24 -4.91
C TYR A 86 1.73 -32.73 -5.27
N GLU A 87 1.66 -33.93 -5.87
CA GLU A 87 0.43 -34.65 -6.15
C GLU A 87 0.49 -36.04 -5.49
N GLU A 88 -0.61 -36.49 -4.88
CA GLU A 88 -0.64 -37.81 -4.29
C GLU A 88 -0.78 -38.89 -5.35
N THR A 89 0.21 -39.79 -5.40
CA THR A 89 0.25 -40.96 -6.31
C THR A 89 -0.13 -42.27 -5.60
N ASP A 90 -0.27 -43.36 -6.34
CA ASP A 90 -0.52 -44.69 -5.75
C ASP A 90 0.62 -45.18 -4.84
N VAL A 91 1.83 -44.77 -5.14
CA VAL A 91 3.02 -45.07 -4.34
C VAL A 91 3.00 -44.25 -3.05
N THR A 92 2.85 -42.91 -3.16
CA THR A 92 2.88 -42.03 -1.98
C THR A 92 1.69 -42.28 -1.02
N ALA A 93 0.56 -42.78 -1.52
CA ALA A 93 -0.58 -43.15 -0.67
C ALA A 93 -0.32 -44.38 0.21
N LYS A 94 0.58 -45.26 -0.22
CA LYS A 94 1.00 -46.44 0.52
C LYS A 94 2.21 -46.21 1.44
N MET A 95 2.87 -45.06 1.33
CA MET A 95 4.00 -44.69 2.20
C MET A 95 3.61 -44.63 3.66
N THR A 96 4.45 -45.12 4.53
CA THR A 96 4.39 -44.90 5.97
C THR A 96 4.56 -43.42 6.30
N SER A 97 4.22 -43.01 7.51
CA SER A 97 4.49 -41.61 7.95
C SER A 97 5.99 -41.28 7.94
N GLU A 98 6.85 -42.23 8.32
CA GLU A 98 8.30 -42.05 8.32
C GLU A 98 8.85 -41.83 6.91
N GLU A 99 8.56 -42.74 5.97
CA GLU A 99 9.00 -42.61 4.57
C GLU A 99 8.55 -41.28 3.94
N ARG A 100 7.29 -40.88 4.22
CA ARG A 100 6.76 -39.62 3.72
C ARG A 100 7.46 -38.40 4.36
N ASN A 101 7.79 -38.45 5.65
CA ASN A 101 8.50 -37.38 6.34
C ASN A 101 9.95 -37.28 5.83
N ASP A 102 10.62 -38.42 5.55
CA ASP A 102 11.98 -38.47 5.01
C ASP A 102 12.04 -37.90 3.57
N MET A 103 11.04 -38.24 2.74
CA MET A 103 10.88 -37.65 1.40
C MET A 103 10.67 -36.13 1.48
N ILE A 104 9.80 -35.66 2.37
CA ILE A 104 9.55 -34.22 2.56
C ILE A 104 10.78 -33.51 3.10
N TYR A 105 11.50 -34.13 4.04
CA TYR A 105 12.78 -33.60 4.52
C TYR A 105 13.78 -33.42 3.39
N LYS A 106 13.94 -34.43 2.54
CA LYS A 106 14.84 -34.36 1.37
C LYS A 106 14.39 -33.25 0.41
N LEU A 107 13.08 -33.15 0.14
CA LEU A 107 12.51 -32.08 -0.69
C LEU A 107 12.85 -30.68 -0.12
N ILE A 108 12.67 -30.46 1.18
CA ILE A 108 13.00 -29.19 1.85
C ILE A 108 14.49 -28.90 1.70
N CYS A 109 15.36 -29.90 1.96
CA CYS A 109 16.80 -29.72 1.82
C CYS A 109 17.23 -29.34 0.40
N VAL A 110 16.66 -30.00 -0.62
CA VAL A 110 16.95 -29.68 -2.03
C VAL A 110 16.50 -28.27 -2.38
N ILE A 111 15.32 -27.84 -1.94
CA ILE A 111 14.83 -26.49 -2.21
C ILE A 111 15.70 -25.44 -1.54
N GLU A 112 15.98 -25.59 -0.24
CA GLU A 112 16.71 -24.58 0.56
C GLU A 112 18.19 -24.48 0.25
N SER A 113 18.87 -25.63 0.00
CA SER A 113 20.29 -25.65 -0.38
C SER A 113 20.57 -24.93 -1.70
N ASN A 114 19.57 -24.87 -2.58
CA ASN A 114 19.62 -24.15 -3.85
C ASN A 114 19.04 -22.74 -3.78
N GLY A 115 18.79 -22.21 -2.56
CA GLY A 115 18.32 -20.84 -2.33
C GLY A 115 16.81 -20.62 -2.55
N GLY A 116 16.01 -21.71 -2.70
CA GLY A 116 14.55 -21.65 -2.73
C GLY A 116 13.96 -21.48 -1.33
N THR A 117 12.67 -21.09 -1.29
CA THR A 117 11.90 -20.99 -0.05
C THR A 117 10.56 -21.70 -0.19
N LEU A 118 10.09 -22.28 0.92
CA LEU A 118 8.77 -22.89 0.97
C LEU A 118 7.67 -21.84 0.81
N SER A 119 6.58 -22.21 0.14
CA SER A 119 5.41 -21.35 -0.12
C SER A 119 4.12 -21.89 0.48
N VAL A 120 4.18 -22.98 1.26
CA VAL A 120 3.05 -23.48 2.04
C VAL A 120 2.71 -22.54 3.19
N ASP A 121 1.41 -22.44 3.51
CA ASP A 121 0.96 -21.63 4.64
C ASP A 121 1.44 -22.24 5.96
N SER A 122 2.03 -21.41 6.80
CA SER A 122 2.41 -21.79 8.16
C SER A 122 1.50 -21.12 9.17
N TYR A 123 0.76 -21.92 9.93
CA TYR A 123 -0.17 -21.47 10.98
C TYR A 123 0.49 -21.33 12.34
N MET A 124 1.71 -21.82 12.48
CA MET A 124 2.54 -21.73 13.66
C MET A 124 3.99 -21.42 13.29
N LYS A 125 4.74 -20.80 14.19
CA LYS A 125 6.18 -20.60 14.08
C LYS A 125 6.84 -20.78 15.44
N LEU A 126 8.15 -20.94 15.46
CA LEU A 126 8.92 -20.90 16.69
C LEU A 126 9.28 -19.45 17.03
N ASN A 127 9.05 -19.04 18.28
CA ASN A 127 9.47 -17.74 18.79
C ASN A 127 10.97 -17.70 19.11
N SER A 128 11.49 -16.60 19.69
CA SER A 128 12.90 -16.45 20.08
C SER A 128 13.37 -17.50 21.09
N ASP A 129 12.46 -18.04 21.88
CA ASP A 129 12.72 -19.04 22.92
C ASP A 129 12.55 -20.48 22.42
N SER A 130 12.40 -20.65 21.08
CA SER A 130 12.12 -21.93 20.41
C SER A 130 10.79 -22.58 20.81
N GLU A 131 9.84 -21.81 21.34
CA GLU A 131 8.49 -22.27 21.68
C GLU A 131 7.51 -21.98 20.54
N PRO A 132 6.60 -22.91 20.20
CA PRO A 132 5.56 -22.71 19.17
C PRO A 132 4.60 -21.58 19.53
N GLU A 133 4.35 -20.66 18.60
CA GLU A 133 3.33 -19.62 18.67
C GLU A 133 2.48 -19.57 17.39
N PHE A 134 1.22 -19.15 17.50
CA PHE A 134 0.36 -19.00 16.33
C PHE A 134 0.76 -17.80 15.49
N THR A 135 0.73 -17.96 14.17
CA THR A 135 0.90 -16.87 13.18
C THR A 135 -0.44 -16.24 12.80
N VAL A 136 -1.56 -16.84 13.19
CA VAL A 136 -2.92 -16.45 12.84
C VAL A 136 -3.78 -16.24 14.07
N SER A 137 -4.87 -15.46 13.94
CA SER A 137 -5.80 -15.14 15.03
C SER A 137 -7.27 -15.16 14.57
N GLY A 138 -8.20 -14.93 15.48
CA GLY A 138 -9.63 -14.80 15.19
C GLY A 138 -10.23 -16.02 14.48
N ASN A 139 -11.03 -15.77 13.45
CA ASN A 139 -11.74 -16.84 12.72
C ASN A 139 -10.79 -17.80 11.98
N THR A 140 -9.64 -17.32 11.51
CA THR A 140 -8.63 -18.17 10.85
C THR A 140 -8.06 -19.18 11.84
N LEU A 141 -7.72 -18.73 13.06
CA LEU A 141 -7.25 -19.64 14.12
C LEU A 141 -8.34 -20.65 14.53
N LEU A 142 -9.60 -20.22 14.62
CA LEU A 142 -10.71 -21.13 14.93
C LEU A 142 -10.88 -22.22 13.85
N ARG A 143 -10.79 -21.85 12.57
CA ARG A 143 -10.84 -22.81 11.45
C ARG A 143 -9.65 -23.77 11.49
N TYR A 144 -8.44 -23.25 11.70
CA TYR A 144 -7.24 -24.07 11.85
C TYR A 144 -7.40 -25.13 12.96
N LYS A 145 -7.82 -24.73 14.16
CA LYS A 145 -8.06 -25.64 15.29
C LYS A 145 -9.14 -26.67 14.96
N ALA A 146 -10.22 -26.25 14.30
CA ALA A 146 -11.31 -27.16 13.90
C ALA A 146 -10.80 -28.25 12.93
N GLU A 147 -10.03 -27.86 11.89
CA GLU A 147 -9.43 -28.80 10.92
C GLU A 147 -8.42 -29.74 11.58
N VAL A 148 -7.52 -29.22 12.43
CA VAL A 148 -6.55 -30.04 13.18
C VAL A 148 -7.24 -31.16 13.96
N TYR A 149 -8.35 -30.85 14.63
CA TYR A 149 -9.11 -31.82 15.43
C TYR A 149 -10.24 -32.51 14.64
N SER A 150 -10.28 -32.38 13.32
CA SER A 150 -11.29 -32.96 12.43
C SER A 150 -12.72 -32.66 12.90
N LYS A 151 -13.00 -31.43 13.29
CA LYS A 151 -14.29 -30.92 13.76
C LYS A 151 -14.74 -29.73 12.92
N THR A 152 -16.05 -29.49 12.91
CA THR A 152 -16.56 -28.20 12.42
C THR A 152 -16.32 -27.11 13.45
N VAL A 153 -16.28 -25.83 13.02
CA VAL A 153 -16.16 -24.67 13.95
C VAL A 153 -17.30 -24.65 14.97
N THR A 154 -18.51 -25.09 14.56
CA THR A 154 -19.68 -25.20 15.46
C THR A 154 -19.48 -26.27 16.51
N GLU A 155 -18.97 -27.43 16.16
CA GLU A 155 -18.65 -28.52 17.10
C GLU A 155 -17.52 -28.11 18.06
N LEU A 156 -16.48 -27.44 17.55
CA LEU A 156 -15.37 -26.98 18.38
C LEU A 156 -15.82 -26.01 19.48
N LYS A 157 -16.85 -25.19 19.24
CA LYS A 157 -17.43 -24.26 20.21
C LYS A 157 -18.32 -24.89 21.27
N LYS A 158 -18.67 -26.17 21.15
CA LYS A 158 -19.47 -26.85 22.18
C LYS A 158 -18.71 -26.99 23.50
N LYS A 159 -19.45 -26.99 24.61
CA LYS A 159 -18.88 -27.11 25.97
C LYS A 159 -17.95 -28.29 26.17
N GLU A 160 -18.28 -29.43 25.56
CA GLU A 160 -17.50 -30.68 25.60
C GLU A 160 -16.10 -30.53 24.95
N ASN A 161 -15.94 -29.61 23.99
CA ASN A 161 -14.70 -29.38 23.25
C ASN A 161 -13.91 -28.17 23.78
N LYS A 162 -14.25 -27.63 24.96
CA LYS A 162 -13.61 -26.44 25.52
C LYS A 162 -12.07 -26.57 25.64
N LYS A 163 -11.57 -27.78 25.94
CA LYS A 163 -10.11 -28.04 26.00
C LYS A 163 -9.46 -27.88 24.61
N LEU A 164 -10.10 -28.37 23.56
CA LEU A 164 -9.61 -28.27 22.17
C LEU A 164 -9.69 -26.80 21.65
N LEU A 165 -10.75 -26.09 22.00
CA LEU A 165 -10.93 -24.69 21.66
C LEU A 165 -9.81 -23.82 22.27
N ASN A 166 -9.44 -24.11 23.53
CA ASN A 166 -8.43 -23.36 24.27
C ASN A 166 -7.00 -23.92 24.09
N ALA A 167 -6.80 -24.92 23.23
CA ALA A 167 -5.47 -25.50 22.99
C ALA A 167 -4.47 -24.42 22.55
N THR A 168 -3.28 -24.44 23.15
CA THR A 168 -2.16 -23.55 22.83
C THR A 168 -1.47 -24.01 21.53
N ALA A 169 -0.60 -23.18 20.96
CA ALA A 169 0.23 -23.57 19.83
C ALA A 169 1.13 -24.78 20.16
N LYS A 170 1.64 -24.82 21.40
CA LYS A 170 2.44 -25.94 21.93
C LYS A 170 1.64 -27.25 21.99
N ASP A 171 0.37 -27.19 22.40
CA ASP A 171 -0.52 -28.38 22.46
C ASP A 171 -0.78 -28.90 21.04
N ILE A 172 -1.06 -28.01 20.08
CA ILE A 172 -1.30 -28.39 18.68
C ILE A 172 -0.04 -28.93 18.02
N TYR A 173 1.13 -28.29 18.28
CA TYR A 173 2.40 -28.78 17.76
C TYR A 173 2.70 -30.22 18.24
N LYS A 174 2.53 -30.47 19.53
CA LYS A 174 2.70 -31.82 20.10
C LYS A 174 1.70 -32.81 19.53
N PHE A 175 0.44 -32.40 19.40
CA PHE A 175 -0.61 -33.24 18.82
C PHE A 175 -0.29 -33.63 17.36
N LEU A 176 0.08 -32.69 16.52
CA LEU A 176 0.40 -32.95 15.12
C LEU A 176 1.70 -33.74 14.95
N ARG A 177 2.71 -33.50 15.81
CA ARG A 177 4.02 -34.15 15.72
C ARG A 177 4.03 -35.58 16.24
N TYR A 178 3.37 -35.83 17.37
CA TYR A 178 3.54 -37.08 18.12
C TYR A 178 2.28 -37.91 18.36
N ASP A 179 1.08 -37.37 18.09
CA ASP A 179 -0.16 -38.12 18.36
C ASP A 179 -0.32 -39.25 17.39
N THR A 180 -0.45 -40.46 17.92
CA THR A 180 -0.61 -41.71 17.17
C THR A 180 -2.05 -42.27 17.22
N SER A 181 -3.04 -41.53 17.76
CA SER A 181 -4.43 -41.95 17.84
C SER A 181 -5.11 -42.08 16.47
N VAL A 182 -6.01 -43.08 16.33
CA VAL A 182 -6.55 -43.47 15.00
C VAL A 182 -7.35 -42.40 14.26
N ASN A 183 -7.96 -41.45 14.97
CA ASN A 183 -8.86 -40.44 14.39
C ASN A 183 -8.25 -39.03 14.32
N SER A 184 -6.95 -38.89 14.46
CA SER A 184 -6.23 -37.64 14.52
C SER A 184 -5.42 -37.38 13.23
N PRO A 185 -5.24 -36.13 12.77
CA PRO A 185 -4.29 -35.76 11.73
C PRO A 185 -2.85 -35.85 12.24
N LYS A 186 -2.45 -37.04 12.63
CA LYS A 186 -1.10 -37.36 13.12
C LYS A 186 -0.12 -37.42 11.97
N PHE A 187 1.04 -36.83 12.16
CA PHE A 187 2.09 -36.84 11.15
C PHE A 187 3.30 -37.67 11.56
N ASP A 188 3.38 -38.07 12.82
CA ASP A 188 4.43 -38.94 13.39
C ASP A 188 5.82 -38.49 12.97
N ILE A 189 6.16 -37.21 13.31
CA ILE A 189 7.41 -36.59 12.92
C ILE A 189 8.46 -36.90 13.98
N SER A 190 9.44 -37.73 13.62
CA SER A 190 10.51 -38.22 14.49
C SER A 190 11.36 -37.11 15.10
N ASP A 191 11.91 -37.39 16.31
CA ASP A 191 12.87 -36.49 17.01
C ASP A 191 14.26 -36.42 16.34
N LYS A 192 14.52 -37.24 15.29
CA LYS A 192 15.72 -37.08 14.46
C LYS A 192 15.78 -35.69 13.77
N TYR A 193 14.62 -34.98 13.61
CA TYR A 193 14.55 -33.64 13.07
C TYR A 193 14.51 -32.61 14.20
N ASP A 194 15.31 -31.57 14.09
CA ASP A 194 15.20 -30.43 15.00
C ASP A 194 13.84 -29.74 14.89
N ASP A 195 13.45 -28.93 15.86
CA ASP A 195 12.12 -28.29 15.90
C ASP A 195 11.85 -27.36 14.70
N LYS A 196 12.89 -26.76 14.11
CA LYS A 196 12.73 -25.92 12.91
C LYS A 196 12.41 -26.74 11.68
N MET A 197 13.09 -27.85 11.49
CA MET A 197 12.81 -28.78 10.40
C MET A 197 11.49 -29.49 10.60
N ALA A 198 11.21 -29.95 11.82
CA ALA A 198 9.95 -30.58 12.17
C ALA A 198 8.75 -29.64 11.90
N MET A 199 8.86 -28.32 12.17
CA MET A 199 7.82 -27.35 11.85
C MET A 199 7.59 -27.24 10.33
N LYS A 200 8.64 -27.22 9.52
CA LYS A 200 8.52 -27.18 8.05
C LYS A 200 7.88 -28.44 7.48
N ILE A 201 8.27 -29.62 7.99
CA ILE A 201 7.66 -30.90 7.63
C ILE A 201 6.17 -30.88 8.01
N LEU A 202 5.83 -30.37 9.21
CA LEU A 202 4.46 -30.26 9.69
C LEU A 202 3.62 -29.37 8.76
N ASP A 203 4.14 -28.22 8.31
CA ASP A 203 3.43 -27.33 7.40
C ASP A 203 3.08 -28.02 6.07
N ILE A 204 4.03 -28.74 5.47
CA ILE A 204 3.79 -29.50 4.23
C ILE A 204 2.81 -30.66 4.48
N ARG A 205 2.99 -31.41 5.57
CA ARG A 205 2.05 -32.50 5.94
C ARG A 205 0.64 -31.98 6.17
N TYR A 206 0.50 -30.83 6.80
CA TYR A 206 -0.80 -30.18 7.00
C TYR A 206 -1.40 -29.72 5.67
N ALA A 207 -0.63 -29.13 4.76
CA ALA A 207 -1.10 -28.78 3.42
C ALA A 207 -1.61 -30.01 2.64
N ILE A 208 -0.91 -31.14 2.73
CA ILE A 208 -1.37 -32.43 2.16
C ILE A 208 -2.67 -32.87 2.83
N PHE A 209 -2.77 -32.77 4.15
CA PHE A 209 -3.94 -33.18 4.91
C PHE A 209 -5.19 -32.37 4.55
N ILE A 210 -5.12 -31.05 4.45
CA ILE A 210 -6.28 -30.24 4.06
C ILE A 210 -6.74 -30.50 2.63
N ASN A 211 -5.82 -30.92 1.74
CA ASN A 211 -6.12 -31.25 0.34
C ASN A 211 -6.72 -32.67 0.14
N ARG A 212 -6.96 -33.43 1.21
CA ARG A 212 -7.40 -34.84 1.16
C ARG A 212 -8.66 -35.12 0.35
N TYR A 213 -9.53 -34.12 0.18
CA TYR A 213 -10.77 -34.22 -0.61
C TYR A 213 -10.62 -33.72 -2.05
N GLN A 214 -9.47 -33.14 -2.38
CA GLN A 214 -9.19 -32.52 -3.68
C GLN A 214 -7.83 -32.99 -4.24
N LYS A 215 -7.51 -34.28 -4.10
CA LYS A 215 -6.20 -34.88 -4.48
C LYS A 215 -5.85 -34.71 -5.95
N TYR A 216 -6.84 -34.42 -6.80
CA TYR A 216 -6.66 -34.08 -8.21
C TYR A 216 -6.09 -32.64 -8.43
N LEU A 217 -5.99 -31.84 -7.39
CA LEU A 217 -5.34 -30.53 -7.44
C LEU A 217 -3.93 -30.64 -6.83
N PRO A 218 -2.89 -30.21 -7.55
CA PRO A 218 -1.53 -30.22 -7.03
C PRO A 218 -1.38 -29.18 -5.90
N ILE A 219 -0.59 -29.52 -4.89
CA ILE A 219 -0.22 -28.62 -3.80
C ILE A 219 1.08 -27.94 -4.16
N THR A 220 1.12 -26.61 -4.18
CA THR A 220 2.36 -25.86 -4.43
C THR A 220 3.22 -25.83 -3.17
N ILE A 221 4.41 -26.45 -3.24
CA ILE A 221 5.38 -26.51 -2.13
C ILE A 221 6.32 -25.31 -2.16
N ALA A 222 6.85 -24.96 -3.34
CA ALA A 222 7.71 -23.79 -3.54
C ALA A 222 7.37 -23.09 -4.85
N LYS A 223 7.38 -21.75 -4.83
CA LYS A 223 7.12 -20.89 -5.99
C LYS A 223 8.38 -20.20 -6.47
N ASN A 224 8.45 -19.96 -7.78
CA ASN A 224 9.50 -19.17 -8.42
C ASN A 224 10.92 -19.68 -8.07
N VAL A 225 11.11 -20.99 -8.18
CA VAL A 225 12.40 -21.62 -7.94
C VAL A 225 13.35 -21.39 -9.12
N ASN A 226 14.65 -21.35 -8.83
CA ASN A 226 15.69 -21.16 -9.84
C ASN A 226 16.02 -22.47 -10.59
N ASP A 227 16.75 -22.36 -11.71
CA ASP A 227 17.12 -23.50 -12.57
C ASP A 227 17.96 -24.55 -11.83
N LYS A 228 18.76 -24.17 -10.83
CA LYS A 228 19.51 -25.10 -9.99
C LYS A 228 18.59 -25.99 -9.15
N THR A 229 17.55 -25.41 -8.56
CA THR A 229 16.52 -26.15 -7.83
C THR A 229 15.78 -27.09 -8.77
N VAL A 230 15.41 -26.61 -9.98
CA VAL A 230 14.75 -27.43 -11.01
C VAL A 230 15.62 -28.63 -11.40
N ALA A 231 16.90 -28.43 -11.65
CA ALA A 231 17.85 -29.50 -11.98
C ALA A 231 17.96 -30.50 -10.82
N ALA A 232 18.16 -30.01 -9.59
CA ALA A 232 18.30 -30.88 -8.42
C ALA A 232 17.03 -31.70 -8.12
N ILE A 233 15.82 -31.16 -8.35
CA ILE A 233 14.58 -31.94 -8.23
C ILE A 233 14.52 -33.02 -9.30
N LYS A 234 14.90 -32.72 -10.56
CA LYS A 234 14.92 -33.73 -11.64
C LYS A 234 15.91 -34.84 -11.38
N GLU A 235 17.10 -34.54 -10.86
CA GLU A 235 18.14 -35.51 -10.47
C GLU A 235 17.69 -36.44 -9.34
N ASN A 236 16.82 -35.99 -8.45
CA ASN A 236 16.30 -36.75 -7.32
C ASN A 236 14.88 -37.29 -7.55
N ASN A 237 14.40 -37.35 -8.79
CA ASN A 237 12.99 -37.67 -9.10
C ASN A 237 12.58 -39.05 -8.58
N ASP A 238 13.49 -40.04 -8.57
CA ASP A 238 13.21 -41.38 -8.10
C ASP A 238 12.93 -41.46 -6.59
N GLU A 239 13.44 -40.49 -5.80
CA GLU A 239 13.22 -40.42 -4.37
C GLU A 239 12.14 -39.39 -3.98
N LEU A 240 11.88 -38.41 -4.87
CA LEU A 240 10.87 -37.35 -4.66
C LEU A 240 9.55 -37.70 -5.34
N ILE A 241 9.00 -38.85 -5.00
CA ILE A 241 7.79 -39.41 -5.65
C ILE A 241 6.59 -38.47 -5.43
N GLY A 242 5.87 -38.15 -6.51
CA GLY A 242 4.72 -37.23 -6.48
C GLY A 242 5.10 -35.75 -6.53
N VAL A 243 6.40 -35.44 -6.53
CA VAL A 243 6.88 -34.06 -6.70
C VAL A 243 7.02 -33.75 -8.19
N ASN A 244 6.39 -32.68 -8.63
CA ASN A 244 6.38 -32.24 -10.02
C ASN A 244 6.88 -30.81 -10.15
N ILE A 245 7.42 -30.47 -11.34
CA ILE A 245 7.78 -29.11 -11.71
C ILE A 245 6.69 -28.60 -12.63
N THR A 246 6.04 -27.50 -12.23
CA THR A 246 5.02 -26.84 -13.03
C THR A 246 5.51 -25.48 -13.49
N GLU A 247 5.17 -25.10 -14.71
CA GLU A 247 5.46 -23.78 -15.22
C GLU A 247 4.43 -22.77 -14.71
N ASP A 248 4.91 -21.60 -14.33
CA ASP A 248 4.10 -20.46 -13.92
C ASP A 248 4.77 -19.19 -14.46
N THR A 249 4.16 -18.05 -14.25
CA THR A 249 4.70 -16.77 -14.67
C THR A 249 4.82 -15.81 -13.49
N LYS A 250 5.93 -15.08 -13.45
CA LYS A 250 6.18 -14.02 -12.49
C LYS A 250 6.07 -12.67 -13.18
N ARG A 251 5.22 -11.78 -12.67
CA ARG A 251 5.13 -10.40 -13.16
C ARG A 251 6.39 -9.63 -12.80
N VAL A 252 7.02 -8.99 -13.80
CA VAL A 252 8.25 -8.22 -13.67
C VAL A 252 8.05 -6.83 -14.26
N TYR A 253 8.59 -5.82 -13.57
CA TYR A 253 8.53 -4.42 -13.97
C TYR A 253 9.93 -3.90 -14.26
N ASN A 254 10.16 -3.52 -15.50
CA ASN A 254 11.41 -2.86 -15.90
C ASN A 254 11.42 -1.43 -15.39
N LYS A 255 12.59 -0.94 -15.00
CA LYS A 255 12.77 0.43 -14.49
C LYS A 255 11.78 0.79 -13.37
N SER A 256 11.51 -0.15 -12.50
CA SER A 256 10.47 -0.21 -11.48
C SER A 256 10.25 1.13 -10.76
N LYS A 257 11.29 1.74 -10.13
CA LYS A 257 11.17 2.98 -9.36
C LYS A 257 10.61 4.17 -10.14
N TYR A 258 10.79 4.19 -11.45
CA TYR A 258 10.32 5.30 -12.29
C TYR A 258 8.84 5.21 -12.65
N PHE A 259 8.27 3.98 -12.61
CA PHE A 259 6.92 3.70 -13.09
C PHE A 259 5.97 3.15 -12.03
N ALA A 260 6.43 2.94 -10.80
CA ALA A 260 5.66 2.23 -9.79
C ALA A 260 4.25 2.79 -9.57
N HIS A 261 4.10 4.11 -9.50
CA HIS A 261 2.80 4.75 -9.26
C HIS A 261 1.86 4.73 -10.47
N ILE A 262 2.42 4.63 -11.68
CA ILE A 262 1.64 4.57 -12.92
C ILE A 262 1.19 3.13 -13.17
N LEU A 263 2.16 2.20 -13.21
CA LEU A 263 1.86 0.80 -13.49
C LEU A 263 1.14 0.14 -12.33
N GLY A 264 1.53 0.47 -11.09
CA GLY A 264 1.11 -0.26 -9.92
C GLY A 264 1.80 -1.63 -9.83
N TYR A 265 1.13 -2.60 -9.22
CA TYR A 265 1.66 -3.96 -9.09
C TYR A 265 0.52 -4.99 -9.00
N THR A 266 0.88 -6.25 -9.24
CA THR A 266 -0.03 -7.41 -9.09
C THR A 266 0.20 -8.11 -7.76
N GLY A 267 -0.85 -8.69 -7.20
CA GLY A 267 -0.79 -9.46 -5.95
C GLY A 267 -1.93 -10.47 -5.87
N ALA A 268 -1.89 -11.33 -4.85
CA ALA A 268 -2.98 -12.25 -4.59
C ALA A 268 -4.29 -11.50 -4.32
N ILE A 269 -5.40 -12.01 -4.84
CA ILE A 269 -6.71 -11.42 -4.59
C ILE A 269 -7.08 -11.56 -3.11
N SER A 270 -7.55 -10.47 -2.48
CA SER A 270 -8.06 -10.56 -1.10
C SER A 270 -9.45 -11.20 -1.07
N SER A 271 -9.77 -11.87 0.05
CA SER A 271 -11.11 -12.45 0.26
C SER A 271 -12.22 -11.41 0.11
N GLU A 272 -12.02 -10.19 0.61
CA GLU A 272 -12.97 -9.08 0.51
C GLU A 272 -13.20 -8.63 -0.95
N LYS A 273 -12.10 -8.53 -1.73
CA LYS A 273 -12.18 -8.18 -3.17
C LYS A 273 -12.88 -9.29 -3.94
N LEU A 274 -12.57 -10.55 -3.63
CA LEU A 274 -13.22 -11.72 -4.24
C LEU A 274 -14.72 -11.74 -3.94
N ASP A 275 -15.12 -11.53 -2.69
CA ASP A 275 -16.53 -11.45 -2.28
C ASP A 275 -17.26 -10.30 -2.97
N THR A 276 -16.60 -9.15 -3.13
CA THR A 276 -17.16 -7.98 -3.82
C THR A 276 -17.39 -8.26 -5.30
N ILE A 277 -16.45 -8.92 -5.97
CA ILE A 277 -16.56 -9.30 -7.37
C ILE A 277 -17.67 -10.35 -7.55
N ASN A 278 -17.72 -11.37 -6.68
CA ASN A 278 -18.73 -12.44 -6.71
C ASN A 278 -20.15 -11.91 -6.46
N LYS A 279 -20.31 -10.90 -5.61
CA LYS A 279 -21.60 -10.22 -5.40
C LYS A 279 -22.08 -9.45 -6.64
N LYS A 280 -21.14 -8.81 -7.36
CA LYS A 280 -21.46 -8.04 -8.57
C LYS A 280 -21.69 -8.93 -9.79
N ASN A 281 -21.00 -10.05 -9.90
CA ASN A 281 -21.04 -10.94 -11.05
C ASN A 281 -21.00 -12.43 -10.62
N LYS A 282 -22.15 -13.09 -10.64
CA LYS A 282 -22.32 -14.50 -10.22
C LYS A 282 -21.53 -15.53 -11.06
N LYS A 283 -20.91 -15.14 -12.17
CA LYS A 283 -20.13 -16.00 -13.07
C LYS A 283 -18.69 -15.53 -13.19
N THR A 284 -18.05 -15.20 -12.07
CA THR A 284 -16.63 -14.83 -12.12
C THR A 284 -15.74 -16.07 -12.15
N ASP A 285 -14.65 -15.98 -12.92
CA ASP A 285 -13.62 -17.04 -12.97
C ASP A 285 -12.52 -16.86 -11.90
N TYR A 286 -12.68 -15.90 -10.96
CA TYR A 286 -11.67 -15.64 -9.94
C TYR A 286 -11.72 -16.66 -8.81
N THR A 287 -10.53 -17.09 -8.40
CA THR A 287 -10.27 -17.92 -7.21
C THR A 287 -9.33 -17.20 -6.27
N ILE A 288 -9.25 -17.64 -5.02
CA ILE A 288 -8.39 -17.02 -3.99
C ILE A 288 -6.89 -17.05 -4.36
N ASP A 289 -6.48 -17.94 -5.24
CA ASP A 289 -5.09 -18.10 -5.69
C ASP A 289 -4.73 -17.24 -6.90
N ASP A 290 -5.68 -16.44 -7.40
CA ASP A 290 -5.44 -15.61 -8.55
C ASP A 290 -4.60 -14.37 -8.22
N GLN A 291 -3.73 -14.03 -9.17
CA GLN A 291 -3.01 -12.77 -9.17
C GLN A 291 -3.83 -11.71 -9.91
N VAL A 292 -4.07 -10.59 -9.26
CA VAL A 292 -4.85 -9.47 -9.81
C VAL A 292 -4.07 -8.16 -9.70
N GLY A 293 -4.42 -7.18 -10.49
CA GLY A 293 -3.93 -5.81 -10.32
C GLY A 293 -4.40 -5.22 -8.98
N ILE A 294 -3.45 -4.76 -8.16
CA ILE A 294 -3.72 -4.16 -6.84
C ILE A 294 -3.84 -2.64 -6.94
N SER A 295 -3.00 -2.01 -7.73
CA SER A 295 -2.95 -0.55 -7.90
C SER A 295 -2.57 -0.16 -9.32
N GLY A 296 -2.64 1.14 -9.63
CA GLY A 296 -2.22 1.71 -10.92
C GLY A 296 -2.97 1.13 -12.11
N LEU A 297 -2.34 1.18 -13.28
CA LEU A 297 -2.90 0.65 -14.54
C LEU A 297 -3.14 -0.86 -14.50
N GLU A 298 -2.33 -1.61 -13.73
CA GLU A 298 -2.56 -3.04 -13.50
C GLU A 298 -3.95 -3.31 -12.91
N SER A 299 -4.41 -2.45 -12.01
CA SER A 299 -5.75 -2.57 -11.39
C SER A 299 -6.86 -2.03 -12.29
N VAL A 300 -6.61 -0.89 -12.96
CA VAL A 300 -7.63 -0.23 -13.79
C VAL A 300 -7.96 -1.06 -15.03
N TYR A 301 -6.92 -1.65 -15.65
CA TYR A 301 -7.06 -2.48 -16.85
C TYR A 301 -7.00 -3.97 -16.57
N GLU A 302 -7.40 -4.39 -15.35
CA GLU A 302 -7.41 -5.79 -14.93
C GLU A 302 -8.15 -6.69 -15.94
N ASP A 303 -9.32 -6.27 -16.42
CA ASP A 303 -10.16 -7.08 -17.32
C ASP A 303 -9.51 -7.31 -18.68
N GLN A 304 -8.71 -6.36 -19.17
CA GLN A 304 -7.97 -6.47 -20.41
C GLN A 304 -6.69 -7.28 -20.23
N LEU A 305 -5.97 -7.00 -19.14
CA LEU A 305 -4.66 -7.60 -18.89
C LEU A 305 -4.72 -9.07 -18.43
N LYS A 306 -5.74 -9.50 -17.67
CA LYS A 306 -5.79 -10.83 -17.03
C LYS A 306 -5.86 -12.02 -17.98
N GLY A 307 -6.30 -11.81 -19.24
CA GLY A 307 -6.56 -12.89 -20.20
C GLY A 307 -7.79 -13.73 -19.86
N LYS A 308 -7.90 -14.87 -20.52
CA LYS A 308 -8.97 -15.84 -20.32
C LYS A 308 -8.39 -17.18 -19.94
N LYS A 309 -8.78 -17.70 -18.77
CA LYS A 309 -8.33 -19.00 -18.27
C LYS A 309 -8.72 -20.14 -19.21
N GLY A 310 -7.85 -21.10 -19.34
CA GLY A 310 -8.13 -22.41 -19.92
C GLY A 310 -8.81 -23.34 -18.94
N LYS A 311 -9.25 -24.49 -19.42
CA LYS A 311 -9.90 -25.53 -18.60
C LYS A 311 -9.44 -26.90 -19.08
N GLU A 312 -9.19 -27.78 -18.14
CA GLU A 312 -9.05 -29.23 -18.36
C GLU A 312 -10.22 -29.94 -17.69
N VAL A 313 -10.83 -30.84 -18.39
CA VAL A 313 -11.82 -31.75 -17.85
C VAL A 313 -11.09 -33.05 -17.52
N LEU A 314 -11.13 -33.45 -16.27
CA LEU A 314 -10.43 -34.61 -15.71
C LEU A 314 -11.44 -35.69 -15.35
N SER A 315 -11.18 -36.90 -15.77
CA SER A 315 -11.83 -38.10 -15.20
C SER A 315 -11.03 -38.52 -13.98
N ILE A 316 -11.69 -38.57 -12.82
CA ILE A 316 -11.09 -38.97 -11.54
C ILE A 316 -11.74 -40.26 -11.02
N ASN A 317 -10.97 -41.05 -10.30
CA ASN A 317 -11.50 -42.19 -9.56
C ASN A 317 -12.31 -41.66 -8.37
N SER A 318 -13.59 -42.02 -8.30
CA SER A 318 -14.53 -41.54 -7.27
C SER A 318 -14.12 -41.87 -5.83
N SER A 319 -13.42 -43.01 -5.62
CA SER A 319 -13.01 -43.48 -4.29
C SER A 319 -11.69 -42.82 -3.83
N THR A 320 -10.74 -42.60 -4.76
CA THR A 320 -9.41 -42.11 -4.43
C THR A 320 -9.20 -40.65 -4.77
N SER A 321 -10.13 -40.02 -5.53
CA SER A 321 -10.04 -38.66 -6.07
C SER A 321 -8.78 -38.38 -6.92
N ARG A 322 -8.19 -39.42 -7.54
CA ARG A 322 -7.02 -39.35 -8.41
C ARG A 322 -7.40 -39.22 -9.86
N ILE A 323 -6.55 -38.57 -10.66
CA ILE A 323 -6.74 -38.43 -12.11
C ILE A 323 -6.55 -39.78 -12.78
N VAL A 324 -7.51 -40.16 -13.60
CA VAL A 324 -7.46 -41.33 -14.48
C VAL A 324 -7.11 -40.93 -15.89
N SER A 325 -7.74 -39.86 -16.40
CA SER A 325 -7.47 -39.28 -17.73
C SER A 325 -7.75 -37.80 -17.78
N VAL A 326 -7.17 -37.13 -18.78
CA VAL A 326 -7.56 -35.78 -19.18
C VAL A 326 -8.43 -35.90 -20.42
N ASP A 327 -9.72 -35.58 -20.29
CA ASP A 327 -10.72 -35.87 -21.35
C ASP A 327 -10.81 -34.73 -22.37
N GLU A 328 -10.66 -33.46 -21.92
CA GLU A 328 -10.77 -32.27 -22.74
C GLU A 328 -9.83 -31.19 -22.23
N THR A 329 -9.16 -30.49 -23.13
CA THR A 329 -8.33 -29.35 -22.81
C THR A 329 -8.73 -28.15 -23.66
N LYS A 330 -9.12 -27.05 -23.00
CA LYS A 330 -9.29 -25.73 -23.59
C LYS A 330 -8.12 -24.84 -23.20
N ASN A 331 -7.29 -24.47 -24.16
CA ASN A 331 -6.12 -23.64 -23.90
C ASN A 331 -6.49 -22.24 -23.37
N PRO A 332 -5.68 -21.66 -22.48
CA PRO A 332 -5.84 -20.28 -22.04
C PRO A 332 -5.54 -19.28 -23.17
N VAL A 333 -6.13 -18.11 -23.09
CA VAL A 333 -5.83 -16.98 -23.99
C VAL A 333 -5.16 -15.89 -23.18
N ALA A 334 -3.97 -15.47 -23.60
CA ALA A 334 -3.24 -14.39 -22.94
C ALA A 334 -4.04 -13.07 -22.93
N GLY A 335 -3.74 -12.21 -21.98
CA GLY A 335 -4.33 -10.88 -21.89
C GLY A 335 -3.89 -9.95 -23.01
N ASP A 336 -4.62 -8.87 -23.16
CA ASP A 336 -4.34 -7.85 -24.15
C ASP A 336 -3.15 -6.97 -23.72
N ASP A 337 -2.33 -6.55 -24.67
CA ASP A 337 -1.17 -5.69 -24.45
C ASP A 337 -1.58 -4.21 -24.39
N LEU A 338 -1.05 -3.49 -23.39
CA LEU A 338 -1.32 -2.08 -23.15
C LEU A 338 -0.15 -1.21 -23.63
N TYR A 339 -0.42 -0.19 -24.41
CA TYR A 339 0.56 0.78 -24.92
C TYR A 339 0.28 2.13 -24.29
N LEU A 340 1.30 2.71 -23.64
CA LEU A 340 1.19 3.99 -22.95
C LEU A 340 1.59 5.15 -23.87
N THR A 341 1.16 6.36 -23.49
CA THR A 341 1.57 7.62 -24.10
C THR A 341 2.94 8.10 -23.61
N ILE A 342 3.43 7.51 -22.48
CA ILE A 342 4.65 7.89 -21.77
C ILE A 342 5.89 7.48 -22.57
N ASP A 343 6.89 8.38 -22.63
CA ASP A 343 8.25 8.09 -23.06
C ASP A 343 9.11 7.67 -21.85
N ALA A 344 9.61 6.43 -21.88
CA ALA A 344 10.34 5.87 -20.75
C ALA A 344 11.67 6.59 -20.45
N LYS A 345 12.34 7.13 -21.48
CA LYS A 345 13.59 7.89 -21.28
C LYS A 345 13.30 9.24 -20.65
N LEU A 346 12.26 9.94 -21.13
CA LEU A 346 11.84 11.22 -20.56
C LEU A 346 11.36 11.05 -19.10
N GLN A 347 10.60 9.99 -18.80
CA GLN A 347 10.15 9.65 -17.45
C GLN A 347 11.33 9.45 -16.50
N GLU A 348 12.34 8.68 -16.92
CA GLU A 348 13.56 8.42 -16.15
C GLU A 348 14.35 9.71 -15.89
N GLU A 349 14.57 10.49 -16.95
CA GLU A 349 15.31 11.75 -16.86
C GLU A 349 14.60 12.75 -15.94
N CYS A 350 13.28 12.91 -16.09
CA CYS A 350 12.49 13.77 -15.21
C CYS A 350 12.57 13.37 -13.74
N TYR A 351 12.59 12.05 -13.45
CA TYR A 351 12.75 11.55 -12.09
C TYR A 351 14.13 11.89 -11.52
N ASN A 352 15.20 11.62 -12.29
CA ASN A 352 16.57 11.87 -11.86
C ASN A 352 16.82 13.36 -11.65
N LEU A 353 16.37 14.21 -12.57
CA LEU A 353 16.47 15.69 -12.42
C LEU A 353 15.75 16.20 -11.18
N LEU A 354 14.57 15.65 -10.87
CA LEU A 354 13.80 16.00 -9.68
C LEU A 354 14.54 15.59 -8.41
N GLU A 355 15.10 14.38 -8.36
CA GLU A 355 15.89 13.84 -7.24
C GLU A 355 17.15 14.70 -7.01
N GLU A 356 17.92 15.00 -8.07
CA GLU A 356 19.11 15.84 -8.01
C GLU A 356 18.81 17.28 -7.53
N ASN A 357 17.74 17.88 -8.04
CA ASN A 357 17.33 19.22 -7.61
C ASN A 357 16.92 19.26 -6.14
N LEU A 358 16.13 18.28 -5.69
CA LEU A 358 15.74 18.18 -4.29
C LEU A 358 16.96 17.98 -3.38
N ALA A 359 17.93 17.14 -3.80
CA ALA A 359 19.19 16.95 -3.08
C ALA A 359 20.01 18.26 -3.02
N GLY A 360 20.09 19.01 -4.12
CA GLY A 360 20.76 20.31 -4.18
C GLY A 360 20.13 21.34 -3.21
N VAL A 361 18.80 21.42 -3.20
CA VAL A 361 18.07 22.31 -2.27
C VAL A 361 18.28 21.87 -0.82
N LEU A 362 18.20 20.58 -0.53
CA LEU A 362 18.42 20.02 0.81
C LEU A 362 19.84 20.36 1.31
N ILE A 363 20.87 20.11 0.50
CA ILE A 363 22.27 20.44 0.81
C ILE A 363 22.43 21.93 1.14
N SER A 364 21.79 22.83 0.38
CA SER A 364 21.87 24.28 0.61
C SER A 364 21.25 24.71 1.94
N ARG A 365 20.37 23.91 2.53
CA ARG A 365 19.69 24.18 3.80
C ARG A 365 20.39 23.53 4.99
N ILE A 366 21.13 22.42 4.79
CA ILE A 366 21.86 21.76 5.88
C ILE A 366 23.03 22.61 6.34
N ASN A 367 23.09 22.93 7.63
CA ASN A 367 24.21 23.62 8.25
C ASN A 367 24.92 22.77 9.30
N ASN A 368 26.20 23.04 9.53
CA ASN A 368 27.01 22.35 10.53
C ASN A 368 26.81 22.99 11.92
N SER A 369 25.56 23.09 12.37
CA SER A 369 25.25 23.57 13.73
C SER A 369 24.62 22.43 14.54
N SER A 370 24.89 22.43 15.82
CA SER A 370 24.37 21.48 16.77
C SER A 370 23.00 21.86 17.33
N SER A 371 22.64 23.14 17.28
CA SER A 371 21.32 23.59 17.71
C SER A 371 20.48 24.00 16.50
N ALA A 372 19.19 23.66 16.54
CA ALA A 372 18.17 24.31 15.76
C ALA A 372 18.10 25.79 16.18
N GLY A 373 19.04 26.59 15.75
CA GLY A 373 18.83 28.05 15.74
C GLY A 373 17.48 28.28 15.06
N SER A 374 16.89 29.46 15.22
CA SER A 374 15.62 29.84 14.59
C SER A 374 15.49 29.16 13.22
N LYS A 375 14.46 28.32 13.02
CA LYS A 375 14.17 27.67 11.74
C LYS A 375 13.81 28.68 10.64
N GLY A 376 13.97 30.00 10.94
CA GLY A 376 13.60 31.11 10.08
C GLY A 376 12.09 31.33 10.03
N THR A 377 11.68 32.52 9.67
CA THR A 377 10.27 32.89 9.47
C THR A 377 9.84 32.78 8.00
N ASN A 378 10.81 32.75 7.08
CA ASN A 378 10.57 32.59 5.64
C ASN A 378 11.13 31.28 5.12
N SER A 379 10.57 30.77 4.05
CA SER A 379 11.02 29.52 3.41
C SER A 379 12.48 29.56 2.92
N THR A 380 12.99 30.75 2.64
CA THR A 380 14.40 30.97 2.26
C THR A 380 15.37 30.84 3.43
N ASP A 381 14.88 31.02 4.67
CA ASP A 381 15.70 31.10 5.89
C ASP A 381 15.70 29.79 6.67
N ILE A 382 14.94 28.79 6.19
CA ILE A 382 14.88 27.48 6.82
C ILE A 382 16.25 26.81 6.76
N LYS A 383 16.85 26.58 7.93
CA LYS A 383 18.10 25.84 8.11
C LYS A 383 17.82 24.52 8.77
N ILE A 384 18.50 23.47 8.30
CA ILE A 384 18.41 22.11 8.84
C ILE A 384 19.72 21.85 9.59
N PRO A 385 19.71 21.74 10.93
CA PRO A 385 20.89 21.33 11.69
C PRO A 385 21.35 19.94 11.25
N ILE A 386 22.65 19.70 11.23
CA ILE A 386 23.19 18.38 10.85
C ILE A 386 22.71 17.26 11.78
N TYR A 387 22.38 17.56 13.04
CA TYR A 387 21.87 16.57 13.98
C TYR A 387 20.46 16.11 13.64
N ASP A 388 19.61 16.95 13.03
CA ASP A 388 18.32 16.54 12.49
C ASP A 388 18.50 15.53 11.34
N VAL A 389 19.59 15.70 10.55
CA VAL A 389 19.93 14.73 9.49
C VAL A 389 20.38 13.40 10.09
N TYR A 390 21.25 13.42 11.12
CA TYR A 390 21.67 12.19 11.80
C TYR A 390 20.47 11.47 12.43
N GLU A 391 19.55 12.17 13.08
CA GLU A 391 18.33 11.61 13.65
C GLU A 391 17.45 10.96 12.56
N ALA A 392 17.26 11.66 11.44
CA ALA A 392 16.45 11.17 10.32
C ALA A 392 16.95 9.83 9.78
N LEU A 393 18.25 9.53 9.83
CA LEU A 393 18.83 8.26 9.40
C LEU A 393 18.31 7.08 10.24
N TYR A 394 18.10 7.27 11.54
CA TYR A 394 17.51 6.25 12.43
C TYR A 394 15.98 6.20 12.25
N LYS A 395 15.32 7.36 12.22
CA LYS A 395 13.87 7.48 12.11
C LYS A 395 13.32 6.78 10.86
N ASN A 396 13.97 6.96 9.71
CA ASN A 396 13.55 6.42 8.41
C ASN A 396 14.20 5.09 8.02
N ASN A 397 14.79 4.36 8.97
CA ASN A 397 15.41 3.04 8.73
C ASN A 397 16.52 3.02 7.67
N ILE A 398 17.30 4.10 7.54
CA ILE A 398 18.55 4.06 6.78
C ILE A 398 19.58 3.32 7.62
N ILE A 399 19.63 3.64 8.93
CA ILE A 399 20.29 2.82 9.93
C ILE A 399 19.23 1.92 10.57
N ASP A 400 19.36 0.62 10.38
CA ASP A 400 18.45 -0.37 10.94
C ASP A 400 18.81 -0.68 12.40
N VAL A 401 18.10 -0.07 13.33
CA VAL A 401 18.31 -0.29 14.77
C VAL A 401 17.99 -1.72 15.23
N THR A 402 17.23 -2.49 14.45
CA THR A 402 16.92 -3.89 14.78
C THR A 402 18.13 -4.79 14.54
N HIS A 403 19.00 -4.42 13.59
CA HIS A 403 20.24 -5.16 13.29
C HIS A 403 21.25 -5.13 14.45
N PHE A 404 21.22 -4.09 15.29
CA PHE A 404 22.12 -3.94 16.45
C PHE A 404 22.04 -5.09 17.45
N LYS A 405 20.87 -5.78 17.51
CA LYS A 405 20.65 -6.97 18.34
C LYS A 405 21.16 -8.27 17.69
N SER A 406 21.54 -8.24 16.41
CA SER A 406 21.87 -9.45 15.66
C SER A 406 23.24 -10.04 16.06
N ARG A 407 23.41 -11.34 15.84
CA ARG A 407 24.73 -12.01 16.00
C ARG A 407 25.79 -11.45 15.04
N LYS A 408 25.34 -10.88 13.90
CA LYS A 408 26.21 -10.32 12.85
C LYS A 408 26.50 -8.83 13.05
N ALA A 409 25.99 -8.21 14.12
CA ALA A 409 26.23 -6.81 14.44
C ALA A 409 27.71 -6.53 14.67
N SER A 410 28.21 -5.40 14.14
CA SER A 410 29.59 -4.93 14.35
C SER A 410 29.83 -4.58 15.84
N SER A 411 31.07 -4.38 16.21
CA SER A 411 31.44 -3.94 17.58
C SER A 411 30.81 -2.57 17.89
N LEU A 412 30.76 -1.67 16.90
CA LEU A 412 30.16 -0.34 17.04
C LEU A 412 28.64 -0.45 17.22
N GLU A 413 27.96 -1.30 16.45
CA GLU A 413 26.52 -1.55 16.61
C GLU A 413 26.20 -2.08 18.02
N LYS A 414 26.98 -3.04 18.53
CA LYS A 414 26.80 -3.59 19.89
C LYS A 414 26.99 -2.52 20.96
N SER A 415 28.06 -1.72 20.84
CA SER A 415 28.30 -0.59 21.75
C SER A 415 27.17 0.44 21.73
N THR A 416 26.67 0.77 20.53
CA THR A 416 25.52 1.66 20.34
C THR A 416 24.25 1.10 20.97
N TYR A 417 24.04 -0.22 20.86
CA TYR A 417 22.92 -0.90 21.52
C TYR A 417 23.02 -0.86 23.05
N ASP A 418 24.23 -0.99 23.63
CA ASP A 418 24.41 -0.88 25.07
C ASP A 418 24.12 0.54 25.58
N LYS A 419 24.53 1.59 24.83
CA LYS A 419 24.15 2.98 25.12
C LYS A 419 22.61 3.12 25.16
N TYR A 420 21.93 2.60 24.13
CA TYR A 420 20.47 2.58 24.05
C TYR A 420 19.82 1.88 25.27
N LYS A 421 20.27 0.67 25.63
CA LYS A 421 19.71 -0.09 26.75
C LYS A 421 19.80 0.67 28.07
N ASN A 422 20.94 1.33 28.32
CA ASN A 422 21.16 2.10 29.53
C ASN A 422 20.27 3.34 29.57
N LYS A 423 20.15 4.05 28.43
CA LYS A 423 19.26 5.23 28.32
C LYS A 423 17.78 4.86 28.41
N SER A 424 17.35 3.80 27.72
CA SER A 424 15.96 3.32 27.73
C SER A 424 15.47 3.02 29.16
N LYS A 425 16.31 2.38 30.00
CA LYS A 425 15.99 2.12 31.41
C LYS A 425 15.70 3.43 32.19
N LYS A 426 16.51 4.47 31.96
CA LYS A 426 16.36 5.77 32.63
C LYS A 426 15.07 6.47 32.15
N ILE A 427 14.88 6.56 30.82
CA ILE A 427 13.71 7.19 30.21
C ILE A 427 12.41 6.52 30.70
N VAL A 428 12.35 5.18 30.68
CA VAL A 428 11.17 4.44 31.14
C VAL A 428 10.92 4.69 32.63
N ALA A 429 11.97 4.78 33.46
CA ALA A 429 11.81 5.11 34.88
C ALA A 429 11.25 6.53 35.08
N ASP A 430 11.70 7.50 34.28
CA ASP A 430 11.21 8.87 34.33
C ASP A 430 9.77 8.98 33.78
N MET A 431 9.42 8.29 32.69
CA MET A 431 8.04 8.19 32.23
C MET A 431 7.11 7.63 33.31
N LYS A 432 7.53 6.61 34.05
CA LYS A 432 6.73 6.05 35.16
C LYS A 432 6.47 7.06 36.25
N LYS A 433 7.42 7.97 36.57
CA LYS A 433 7.19 9.07 37.52
C LYS A 433 6.11 10.04 37.01
N HIS A 434 6.14 10.39 35.70
CA HIS A 434 5.15 11.28 35.07
C HIS A 434 3.78 10.62 34.84
N LEU A 435 3.71 9.30 34.94
CA LEU A 435 2.47 8.51 34.88
C LEU A 435 2.02 8.02 36.28
N ALA A 436 2.65 8.47 37.37
CA ALA A 436 2.17 8.17 38.73
C ALA A 436 0.76 8.75 38.95
N THR A 437 -0.04 8.12 39.83
CA THR A 437 -1.45 8.46 40.07
C THR A 437 -1.66 9.88 40.55
N ASP A 438 -0.71 10.42 41.29
CA ASP A 438 -0.70 11.76 41.90
C ASP A 438 -0.07 12.83 41.00
N TYR A 439 0.49 12.45 39.81
CA TYR A 439 1.16 13.42 38.92
C TYR A 439 0.14 14.31 38.22
N THR A 440 0.34 15.64 38.33
CA THR A 440 -0.65 16.63 37.88
C THR A 440 -0.20 17.56 36.76
N LYS A 441 1.13 17.74 36.55
CA LYS A 441 1.65 18.70 35.55
C LYS A 441 1.30 18.24 34.13
N GLY A 442 0.79 19.17 33.34
CA GLY A 442 0.44 18.96 31.94
C GLY A 442 1.65 19.02 30.99
N SER A 443 1.43 18.72 29.70
CA SER A 443 2.51 18.70 28.71
C SER A 443 3.25 20.04 28.57
N LYS A 444 2.60 21.16 28.86
CA LYS A 444 3.22 22.51 28.85
C LYS A 444 4.33 22.71 29.90
N ASP A 445 4.31 21.87 30.94
CA ASP A 445 5.26 21.96 32.07
C ASP A 445 6.37 20.90 31.96
N LEU A 446 6.40 20.14 30.88
CA LEU A 446 7.39 19.10 30.59
C LEU A 446 8.40 19.56 29.54
N SER A 447 9.55 18.88 29.48
CA SER A 447 10.48 19.03 28.36
C SER A 447 9.89 18.44 27.07
N ASP A 448 10.33 18.93 25.93
CA ASP A 448 9.89 18.44 24.62
C ASP A 448 10.16 16.93 24.50
N ASP A 449 11.35 16.46 24.90
CA ASP A 449 11.69 15.02 24.88
C ASP A 449 10.73 14.17 25.72
N MET A 450 10.36 14.62 26.92
CA MET A 450 9.44 13.87 27.77
C MET A 450 8.04 13.87 27.19
N ASN A 451 7.62 14.97 26.57
CA ASN A 451 6.36 15.02 25.82
C ASN A 451 6.36 14.00 24.69
N ASP A 452 7.42 13.94 23.88
CA ASP A 452 7.53 12.98 22.77
C ASP A 452 7.42 11.53 23.26
N PHE A 453 8.07 11.18 24.38
CA PHE A 453 7.96 9.83 24.95
C PHE A 453 6.56 9.50 25.47
N LEU A 454 5.89 10.44 26.16
CA LEU A 454 4.54 10.25 26.68
C LEU A 454 3.50 10.26 25.56
N ASP A 455 3.65 11.10 24.55
CA ASP A 455 2.80 11.12 23.37
C ASP A 455 2.93 9.83 22.57
N TYR A 456 4.14 9.28 22.46
CA TYR A 456 4.36 7.96 21.85
C TYR A 456 3.67 6.85 22.65
N PHE A 457 3.78 6.87 23.97
CA PHE A 457 3.06 5.93 24.85
C PHE A 457 1.55 6.00 24.63
N TYR A 458 0.98 7.22 24.63
CA TYR A 458 -0.44 7.44 24.41
C TYR A 458 -0.88 7.02 22.99
N LYS A 459 -0.04 7.30 21.98
CA LYS A 459 -0.26 6.84 20.62
C LYS A 459 -0.38 5.32 20.53
N GLN A 460 0.51 4.57 21.19
CA GLN A 460 0.45 3.11 21.22
C GLN A 460 -0.86 2.60 21.84
N LEU A 461 -1.35 3.22 22.91
CA LEU A 461 -2.63 2.85 23.52
C LEU A 461 -3.82 3.11 22.56
N LYS A 462 -3.74 4.14 21.72
CA LYS A 462 -4.76 4.42 20.69
C LYS A 462 -4.68 3.42 19.53
N ASP A 463 -3.48 3.16 19.04
CA ASP A 463 -3.24 2.27 17.89
C ASP A 463 -3.69 0.83 18.22
N ASP A 464 -3.52 0.37 19.46
CA ASP A 464 -4.00 -0.91 19.97
C ASP A 464 -5.51 -0.89 20.33
N ASN A 465 -6.20 0.25 20.14
CA ASN A 465 -7.58 0.47 20.56
C ASN A 465 -7.83 0.15 22.05
N ILE A 466 -6.86 0.42 22.91
CA ILE A 466 -7.04 0.44 24.37
C ILE A 466 -7.79 1.71 24.75
N VAL A 467 -7.39 2.86 24.20
CA VAL A 467 -8.18 4.09 24.24
C VAL A 467 -9.17 4.07 23.09
N LEU A 468 -10.46 4.01 23.40
CA LEU A 468 -11.57 3.96 22.44
C LEU A 468 -11.82 5.36 21.86
N VAL A 469 -10.99 5.80 20.91
CA VAL A 469 -10.97 7.17 20.38
C VAL A 469 -12.38 7.64 19.94
N ASN A 470 -13.17 6.73 19.35
CA ASN A 470 -14.53 7.01 18.88
C ASN A 470 -15.54 7.24 20.02
N GLN A 471 -15.21 6.86 21.27
CA GLN A 471 -16.05 7.06 22.45
C GLN A 471 -15.61 8.28 23.27
N VAL A 472 -14.43 8.85 22.97
CA VAL A 472 -13.91 10.03 23.67
C VAL A 472 -14.75 11.25 23.27
N ASP A 473 -15.42 11.84 24.25
CA ASP A 473 -16.13 13.11 24.06
C ASP A 473 -15.12 14.28 24.00
N THR A 474 -14.87 14.76 22.79
CA THR A 474 -13.96 15.90 22.56
C THR A 474 -14.50 17.23 23.09
N SER A 475 -15.79 17.30 23.45
CA SER A 475 -16.40 18.47 24.08
C SER A 475 -16.21 18.50 25.61
N ASP A 476 -15.80 17.36 26.20
CA ASP A 476 -15.59 17.21 27.64
C ASP A 476 -14.51 18.18 28.17
N SER A 477 -14.75 18.69 29.36
CA SER A 477 -13.89 19.72 29.97
C SER A 477 -12.49 19.20 30.32
N VAL A 478 -12.38 17.93 30.75
CA VAL A 478 -11.07 17.31 31.10
C VAL A 478 -10.30 17.00 29.82
N TYR A 479 -11.00 16.48 28.80
CA TYR A 479 -10.37 16.30 27.48
C TYR A 479 -9.83 17.61 26.91
N LYS A 480 -10.64 18.69 26.95
CA LYS A 480 -10.19 20.01 26.48
C LYS A 480 -8.98 20.55 27.25
N LYS A 481 -8.89 20.28 28.56
CA LYS A 481 -7.70 20.65 29.36
C LYS A 481 -6.49 19.84 28.95
N PHE A 482 -6.66 18.51 28.76
CA PHE A 482 -5.61 17.62 28.28
C PHE A 482 -5.12 18.03 26.88
N ALA A 483 -6.01 18.21 25.92
CA ALA A 483 -5.68 18.62 24.56
C ALA A 483 -4.95 19.98 24.51
N LYS A 484 -5.19 20.87 25.50
CA LYS A 484 -4.50 22.16 25.66
C LYS A 484 -3.22 22.04 26.50
N GLY A 485 -2.78 20.85 26.88
CA GLY A 485 -1.58 20.63 27.70
C GLY A 485 -1.66 21.17 29.14
N LYS A 486 -2.88 21.34 29.68
CA LYS A 486 -3.13 21.90 31.04
C LYS A 486 -3.40 20.82 32.10
N THR A 487 -3.37 19.55 31.71
CA THR A 487 -3.49 18.43 32.65
C THR A 487 -2.60 17.28 32.20
N SER A 488 -2.17 16.45 33.14
CA SER A 488 -1.26 15.33 32.85
C SER A 488 -1.94 14.20 32.06
N LEU A 489 -1.15 13.44 31.31
CA LEU A 489 -1.60 12.18 30.68
C LEU A 489 -2.10 11.20 31.76
N SER A 490 -1.45 11.12 32.92
CA SER A 490 -1.89 10.30 34.04
C SER A 490 -3.33 10.61 34.46
N ARG A 491 -3.63 11.87 34.74
CA ARG A 491 -4.98 12.30 35.11
C ARG A 491 -6.01 12.08 34.04
N PHE A 492 -5.63 12.32 32.77
CA PHE A 492 -6.52 12.06 31.66
C PHE A 492 -6.84 10.57 31.53
N LEU A 493 -5.86 9.67 31.61
CA LEU A 493 -6.10 8.23 31.51
C LEU A 493 -6.93 7.69 32.68
N GLN A 494 -6.71 8.15 33.90
CA GLN A 494 -7.55 7.81 35.05
C GLN A 494 -9.00 8.28 34.84
N TYR A 495 -9.19 9.50 34.35
CA TYR A 495 -10.50 10.02 34.00
C TYR A 495 -11.16 9.21 32.85
N ALA A 496 -10.40 8.83 31.83
CA ALA A 496 -10.87 8.01 30.72
C ALA A 496 -11.36 6.61 31.18
N ILE A 497 -10.73 6.03 32.23
CA ILE A 497 -11.22 4.81 32.89
C ILE A 497 -12.59 5.04 33.50
N SER A 498 -12.78 6.12 34.26
CA SER A 498 -14.07 6.46 34.91
C SER A 498 -15.19 6.74 33.90
N LYS A 499 -14.85 7.15 32.69
CA LYS A 499 -15.78 7.43 31.56
C LYS A 499 -15.99 6.23 30.62
N GLN A 500 -15.38 5.10 30.90
CA GLN A 500 -15.43 3.89 30.06
C GLN A 500 -14.84 4.13 28.64
N TRP A 501 -13.91 5.06 28.49
CA TRP A 501 -13.19 5.30 27.26
C TRP A 501 -11.99 4.36 27.07
N ILE A 502 -11.79 3.44 28.01
CA ILE A 502 -10.71 2.43 27.98
C ILE A 502 -11.33 1.03 27.79
N ASP A 503 -10.81 0.30 26.81
CA ASP A 503 -11.16 -1.10 26.59
C ASP A 503 -10.48 -1.99 27.65
N GLN A 504 -11.24 -2.34 28.69
CA GLN A 504 -10.73 -3.14 29.80
C GLN A 504 -10.57 -4.63 29.43
N GLU A 505 -11.27 -5.13 28.42
CA GLU A 505 -11.18 -6.54 28.01
C GLU A 505 -9.79 -6.89 27.48
N LYS A 506 -9.07 -5.92 26.94
CA LYS A 506 -7.71 -6.08 26.41
C LYS A 506 -6.61 -5.99 27.48
N LEU A 507 -6.92 -5.60 28.71
CA LEU A 507 -5.94 -5.35 29.77
C LEU A 507 -5.60 -6.59 30.63
N ASP A 508 -5.88 -7.81 30.18
CA ASP A 508 -5.67 -9.05 30.95
C ASP A 508 -6.31 -8.98 32.36
N ILE A 509 -7.53 -8.44 32.39
CA ILE A 509 -8.35 -8.33 33.61
C ILE A 509 -9.14 -9.63 33.74
N LYS A 510 -8.84 -10.44 34.78
CA LYS A 510 -9.61 -11.64 35.09
C LYS A 510 -11.00 -11.22 35.65
N SER A 511 -12.00 -12.09 35.54
CA SER A 511 -13.34 -11.84 36.10
C SER A 511 -13.25 -11.54 37.62
N GLY A 512 -13.67 -10.34 38.01
CA GLY A 512 -13.62 -9.83 39.38
C GLY A 512 -13.94 -8.33 39.44
N TYR A 513 -14.05 -7.81 40.67
CA TYR A 513 -14.20 -6.35 40.90
C TYR A 513 -12.81 -5.72 41.01
N TYR A 514 -12.55 -4.71 40.16
CA TYR A 514 -11.31 -3.94 40.17
C TYR A 514 -11.61 -2.47 40.45
N THR A 515 -10.78 -1.85 41.26
CA THR A 515 -10.80 -0.40 41.47
C THR A 515 -10.25 0.32 40.21
N SER A 516 -10.61 1.59 40.06
CA SER A 516 -10.05 2.40 38.96
C SER A 516 -8.52 2.48 38.99
N GLU A 517 -7.93 2.43 40.17
CA GLU A 517 -6.47 2.44 40.36
C GLU A 517 -5.82 1.13 39.91
N GLU A 518 -6.44 -0.02 40.22
CA GLU A 518 -5.96 -1.33 39.73
C GLU A 518 -6.07 -1.43 38.18
N ILE A 519 -7.16 -0.92 37.60
CA ILE A 519 -7.31 -0.85 36.14
C ILE A 519 -6.23 0.07 35.53
N TYR A 520 -5.98 1.22 36.14
CA TYR A 520 -4.92 2.13 35.72
C TYR A 520 -3.54 1.48 35.76
N LYS A 521 -3.22 0.74 36.84
CA LYS A 521 -1.97 -0.02 36.93
C LYS A 521 -1.84 -1.07 35.82
N LYS A 522 -2.91 -1.82 35.52
CA LYS A 522 -2.94 -2.79 34.44
C LYS A 522 -2.73 -2.12 33.05
N LEU A 523 -3.32 -0.95 32.86
CA LEU A 523 -3.13 -0.14 31.65
C LEU A 523 -1.66 0.28 31.47
N LEU A 524 -1.01 0.75 32.54
CA LEU A 524 0.41 1.10 32.51
C LEU A 524 1.29 -0.12 32.24
N ASP A 525 1.02 -1.25 32.92
CA ASP A 525 1.76 -2.51 32.70
C ASP A 525 1.65 -2.97 31.25
N TYR A 526 0.44 -2.89 30.66
CA TYR A 526 0.22 -3.18 29.24
C TYR A 526 1.06 -2.27 28.34
N GLY A 527 0.96 -0.95 28.51
CA GLY A 527 1.67 0.02 27.70
C GLY A 527 3.20 -0.14 27.80
N PHE A 528 3.77 -0.27 28.99
CA PHE A 528 5.22 -0.47 29.16
C PHE A 528 5.71 -1.82 28.64
N LYS A 529 4.89 -2.88 28.72
CA LYS A 529 5.20 -4.17 28.10
C LYS A 529 5.31 -4.05 26.58
N LYS A 530 4.41 -3.29 25.96
CA LYS A 530 4.44 -3.02 24.52
C LYS A 530 5.69 -2.22 24.11
N LEU A 531 6.03 -1.15 24.83
CA LEU A 531 7.21 -0.33 24.53
C LEU A 531 8.54 -1.11 24.60
N LYS A 532 8.62 -2.19 25.39
CA LYS A 532 9.88 -2.92 25.63
C LYS A 532 10.56 -3.41 24.34
N ASP A 533 9.77 -3.89 23.39
CA ASP A 533 10.26 -4.44 22.11
C ASP A 533 9.82 -3.60 20.89
N ASP A 534 9.25 -2.42 21.15
CA ASP A 534 8.75 -1.55 20.09
C ASP A 534 9.89 -0.83 19.38
N THR A 535 9.97 -1.03 18.05
CA THR A 535 11.03 -0.44 17.22
C THR A 535 10.87 1.07 17.07
N GLY A 536 9.65 1.60 17.06
CA GLY A 536 9.38 3.04 16.95
C GLY A 536 9.82 3.77 18.21
N PHE A 537 9.54 3.21 19.39
CA PHE A 537 10.04 3.74 20.67
C PHE A 537 11.58 3.66 20.75
N ALA A 538 12.17 2.57 20.24
CA ALA A 538 13.63 2.47 20.17
C ALA A 538 14.23 3.58 19.30
N LYS A 539 13.65 3.87 18.13
CA LYS A 539 14.10 4.96 17.24
C LYS A 539 14.00 6.33 17.90
N LEU A 540 12.93 6.57 18.65
CA LEU A 540 12.77 7.82 19.40
C LEU A 540 13.91 8.00 20.42
N ILE A 541 14.30 6.91 21.11
CA ILE A 541 15.43 6.94 22.04
C ILE A 541 16.77 7.15 21.31
N TYR A 542 16.97 6.52 20.12
CA TYR A 542 18.16 6.79 19.31
C TYR A 542 18.22 8.24 18.84
N GLY A 543 17.10 8.83 18.43
CA GLY A 543 16.96 10.25 18.13
C GLY A 543 17.39 11.11 19.33
N TYR A 544 16.86 10.80 20.51
CA TYR A 544 17.28 11.46 21.76
C TYR A 544 18.80 11.38 21.99
N LEU A 545 19.42 10.19 21.83
CA LEU A 545 20.86 10.00 22.00
C LEU A 545 21.68 10.86 21.01
N VAL A 546 21.19 11.02 19.79
CA VAL A 546 21.80 11.86 18.76
C VAL A 546 21.70 13.34 19.14
N GLN A 547 20.49 13.82 19.47
CA GLN A 547 20.22 15.23 19.77
C GLN A 547 20.94 15.69 21.07
N HIS A 548 21.18 14.77 22.02
CA HIS A 548 21.93 15.02 23.26
C HIS A 548 23.42 14.65 23.18
N TYR A 549 23.96 14.45 21.96
CA TYR A 549 25.39 14.19 21.72
C TYR A 549 25.96 12.91 22.36
N GLU A 550 25.09 11.99 22.80
CA GLU A 550 25.49 10.71 23.36
C GLU A 550 25.85 9.68 22.25
N LEU A 551 25.34 9.91 21.02
CA LEU A 551 25.81 9.32 19.79
C LEU A 551 26.40 10.42 18.90
N SER A 552 27.66 10.25 18.54
CA SER A 552 28.36 11.24 17.70
C SER A 552 27.98 11.12 16.22
N GLY A 553 28.16 12.22 15.47
CA GLY A 553 28.04 12.17 14.01
C GLY A 553 29.04 11.19 13.37
N THR A 554 30.23 11.00 13.97
CA THR A 554 31.21 10.00 13.53
C THR A 554 30.67 8.59 13.70
N ASP A 555 30.12 8.23 14.88
CA ASP A 555 29.52 6.93 15.11
C ASP A 555 28.39 6.66 14.09
N THR A 556 27.52 7.66 13.84
CA THR A 556 26.42 7.58 12.89
C THR A 556 26.92 7.33 11.46
N CYS A 557 27.97 8.03 11.01
CA CYS A 557 28.54 7.83 9.67
C CYS A 557 29.24 6.47 9.52
N LEU A 558 29.90 5.98 10.56
CA LEU A 558 30.52 4.65 10.56
C LEU A 558 29.46 3.53 10.52
N LEU A 559 28.34 3.68 11.26
CA LEU A 559 27.21 2.75 11.25
C LEU A 559 26.57 2.62 9.87
N LEU A 560 26.45 3.73 9.11
CA LEU A 560 25.97 3.67 7.71
C LEU A 560 26.84 2.74 6.85
N MET A 561 28.15 2.79 7.00
CA MET A 561 29.08 1.94 6.25
C MET A 561 29.09 0.51 6.76
N ASP A 562 28.99 0.28 8.07
CA ASP A 562 28.96 -1.07 8.66
C ASP A 562 27.71 -1.84 8.23
N GLN A 563 26.57 -1.16 8.15
CA GLN A 563 25.30 -1.75 7.67
C GLN A 563 25.19 -1.77 6.13
N LYS A 564 26.16 -1.24 5.40
CA LYS A 564 26.14 -1.12 3.94
C LYS A 564 24.94 -0.29 3.43
N ALA A 565 24.47 0.64 4.24
CA ALA A 565 23.46 1.60 3.82
C ALA A 565 24.00 2.56 2.75
N VAL A 566 25.30 2.80 2.77
CA VAL A 566 26.07 3.50 1.75
C VAL A 566 27.26 2.65 1.32
N LYS A 567 27.84 2.93 0.15
CA LYS A 567 29.01 2.20 -0.34
C LYS A 567 30.19 2.36 0.62
N LYS A 568 30.69 1.23 1.16
CA LYS A 568 31.81 1.22 2.10
C LYS A 568 33.10 1.68 1.42
N SER A 569 33.72 2.73 1.95
CA SER A 569 35.03 3.25 1.55
C SER A 569 36.01 3.11 2.73
N LYS A 570 37.07 2.31 2.56
CA LYS A 570 38.10 2.11 3.61
C LYS A 570 38.78 3.46 3.96
N THR A 571 39.06 4.30 2.97
CA THR A 571 39.67 5.63 3.17
C THR A 571 38.71 6.55 3.96
N ASP A 572 37.45 6.65 3.59
CA ASP A 572 36.48 7.49 4.31
C ASP A 572 36.27 6.99 5.74
N TYR A 573 36.28 5.64 5.95
CA TYR A 573 36.10 5.03 7.26
C TYR A 573 37.28 5.43 8.18
N THR A 574 38.55 5.27 7.71
CA THR A 574 39.72 5.65 8.47
C THR A 574 39.80 7.16 8.73
N ASN A 575 39.45 7.99 7.73
CA ASN A 575 39.47 9.44 7.86
C ASN A 575 38.42 9.95 8.85
N LEU A 576 37.22 9.33 8.91
CA LEU A 576 36.20 9.61 9.93
C LEU A 576 36.69 9.25 11.33
N GLN A 577 37.34 8.06 11.50
CA GLN A 577 37.88 7.63 12.79
C GLN A 577 39.00 8.54 13.30
N SER A 578 39.85 9.00 12.41
CA SER A 578 40.99 9.91 12.76
C SER A 578 40.60 11.37 12.89
N GLY A 579 39.36 11.75 12.50
CA GLY A 579 38.91 13.13 12.43
C GLY A 579 39.40 13.93 11.21
N ALA A 580 40.11 13.31 10.26
CA ALA A 580 40.59 13.92 9.02
C ALA A 580 39.44 14.25 8.06
N LEU A 581 38.30 13.56 8.19
CA LEU A 581 37.05 13.84 7.50
C LEU A 581 35.94 14.12 8.53
N SER A 582 35.31 15.31 8.45
CA SER A 582 34.23 15.64 9.36
C SER A 582 32.96 14.85 8.99
N PRO A 583 32.13 14.43 9.97
CA PRO A 583 30.86 13.76 9.71
C PRO A 583 29.91 14.60 8.83
N TYR A 584 29.88 15.93 9.05
CA TYR A 584 29.13 16.86 8.21
C TYR A 584 29.54 16.76 6.74
N SER A 585 30.85 16.91 6.44
CA SER A 585 31.37 16.84 5.07
C SER A 585 31.09 15.47 4.42
N TYR A 586 31.14 14.41 5.23
CA TYR A 586 30.82 13.06 4.76
C TYR A 586 29.34 12.95 4.35
N ILE A 587 28.40 13.38 5.18
CA ILE A 587 26.97 13.35 4.86
C ILE A 587 26.64 14.18 3.62
N ILE A 588 27.16 15.41 3.52
CA ILE A 588 26.99 16.26 2.33
C ILE A 588 27.50 15.54 1.08
N LYS A 589 28.68 14.86 1.17
CA LYS A 589 29.21 14.05 0.08
C LYS A 589 28.27 12.91 -0.32
N GLN A 590 27.67 12.21 0.65
CA GLN A 590 26.75 11.11 0.36
C GLN A 590 25.44 11.59 -0.26
N ILE A 591 24.87 12.70 0.21
CA ILE A 591 23.67 13.30 -0.38
C ILE A 591 23.96 13.79 -1.82
N LYS A 592 25.11 14.43 -2.04
CA LYS A 592 25.51 14.88 -3.38
C LYS A 592 25.69 13.73 -4.38
N LYS A 593 26.05 12.54 -3.90
CA LYS A 593 26.16 11.32 -4.71
C LYS A 593 24.87 10.53 -4.82
N LEU A 594 23.81 10.96 -4.17
CA LEU A 594 22.53 10.27 -4.04
C LEU A 594 22.66 8.84 -3.43
N GLU A 595 23.75 8.61 -2.66
CA GLU A 595 23.86 7.42 -1.81
C GLU A 595 22.92 7.50 -0.58
N ILE A 596 22.61 8.74 -0.16
CA ILE A 596 21.54 9.09 0.76
C ILE A 596 20.66 10.09 0.02
N THR A 597 19.41 9.73 -0.21
CA THR A 597 18.50 10.56 -1.00
C THR A 597 17.63 11.47 -0.12
N PRO A 598 17.07 12.57 -0.63
CA PRO A 598 16.07 13.36 0.09
C PRO A 598 14.87 12.52 0.57
N GLY A 599 14.41 11.57 -0.25
CA GLY A 599 13.34 10.66 0.09
C GLY A 599 13.68 9.70 1.23
N ASP A 600 14.96 9.31 1.37
CA ASP A 600 15.44 8.52 2.50
C ASP A 600 15.40 9.32 3.80
N LEU A 601 15.82 10.56 3.76
CA LEU A 601 15.89 11.43 4.95
C LEU A 601 14.50 11.91 5.42
N GLY A 602 13.54 12.10 4.51
CA GLY A 602 12.22 12.64 4.85
C GLY A 602 12.24 14.05 5.45
N LEU A 603 13.32 14.82 5.20
CA LEU A 603 13.48 16.22 5.61
C LEU A 603 13.10 17.13 4.44
N GLU A 604 12.32 18.19 4.73
CA GLU A 604 11.82 19.08 3.67
C GLU A 604 12.91 19.94 3.02
N PRO A 605 13.02 19.97 1.67
CA PRO A 605 12.14 19.28 0.73
C PRO A 605 12.57 17.81 0.48
N CYS A 606 11.72 16.88 0.78
CA CYS A 606 12.00 15.45 0.57
C CYS A 606 11.16 14.82 -0.56
N SER A 607 10.26 15.57 -1.15
CA SER A 607 9.30 15.03 -2.12
C SER A 607 8.95 16.06 -3.21
N GLY A 608 8.49 15.54 -4.34
CA GLY A 608 8.05 16.35 -5.46
C GLY A 608 7.32 15.55 -6.52
N SER A 609 6.77 16.24 -7.50
CA SER A 609 6.15 15.63 -8.68
C SER A 609 6.30 16.50 -9.91
N LEU A 610 6.21 15.85 -11.08
CA LEU A 610 6.34 16.49 -12.38
C LEU A 610 5.41 15.81 -13.36
N VAL A 611 4.69 16.59 -14.17
CA VAL A 611 3.82 16.10 -15.24
C VAL A 611 4.15 16.82 -16.53
N VAL A 612 4.41 16.05 -17.61
CA VAL A 612 4.65 16.56 -18.97
C VAL A 612 3.55 16.04 -19.88
N THR A 613 2.90 16.95 -20.61
CA THR A 613 1.82 16.62 -21.52
C THR A 613 2.12 17.12 -22.94
N ASP A 614 1.62 16.40 -23.94
CA ASP A 614 1.58 16.88 -25.31
C ASP A 614 0.49 17.94 -25.48
N VAL A 615 0.86 19.07 -26.04
CA VAL A 615 -0.03 20.26 -26.18
C VAL A 615 -1.20 20.01 -27.13
N LYS A 616 -1.03 19.12 -28.13
CA LYS A 616 -2.00 18.87 -29.20
C LYS A 616 -3.01 17.80 -28.86
N THR A 617 -2.64 16.88 -27.95
CA THR A 617 -3.45 15.67 -27.68
C THR A 617 -3.84 15.51 -26.23
N GLY A 618 -3.10 16.12 -25.27
CA GLY A 618 -3.24 15.86 -23.85
C GLY A 618 -2.59 14.55 -23.40
N ASP A 619 -1.82 13.88 -24.29
CA ASP A 619 -1.06 12.68 -23.92
C ASP A 619 -0.04 13.01 -22.82
N VAL A 620 -0.01 12.21 -21.78
CA VAL A 620 1.01 12.32 -20.74
C VAL A 620 2.32 11.70 -21.25
N LYS A 621 3.38 12.51 -21.42
CA LYS A 621 4.70 12.06 -21.84
C LYS A 621 5.59 11.65 -20.67
N ALA A 622 5.38 12.26 -19.50
CA ALA A 622 5.97 11.85 -18.24
C ALA A 622 5.05 12.23 -17.08
N MET A 623 4.99 11.37 -16.06
CA MET A 623 4.27 11.62 -14.79
C MET A 623 5.09 11.05 -13.64
N VAL A 624 5.81 11.91 -12.94
CA VAL A 624 6.78 11.54 -11.91
C VAL A 624 6.23 11.78 -10.53
N THR A 625 6.37 10.78 -9.66
CA THR A 625 6.26 10.89 -8.20
C THR A 625 7.63 10.64 -7.59
N TYR A 626 8.11 11.57 -6.76
CA TYR A 626 9.32 11.39 -5.96
C TYR A 626 9.00 11.60 -4.45
N PRO A 627 9.53 10.76 -3.53
CA PRO A 627 10.18 9.50 -3.80
C PRO A 627 9.19 8.44 -4.30
N SER A 628 9.71 7.41 -4.91
CA SER A 628 8.93 6.28 -5.41
C SER A 628 9.36 4.98 -4.73
N TYR A 629 8.86 3.85 -5.21
CA TYR A 629 9.14 2.54 -4.65
C TYR A 629 9.47 1.51 -5.74
N ASP A 630 10.00 0.35 -5.32
CA ASP A 630 10.22 -0.79 -6.21
C ASP A 630 8.96 -1.68 -6.22
N ASN A 631 8.17 -1.60 -7.29
CA ASN A 631 6.96 -2.43 -7.40
C ASN A 631 7.25 -3.93 -7.60
N ASN A 632 8.48 -4.34 -7.99
CA ASN A 632 8.89 -5.75 -7.97
C ASN A 632 8.96 -6.31 -6.54
N LYS A 633 9.22 -5.47 -5.53
CA LYS A 633 9.18 -5.83 -4.10
C LYS A 633 7.76 -5.98 -3.56
N MET A 634 6.78 -5.41 -4.27
CA MET A 634 5.36 -5.48 -3.92
C MET A 634 4.62 -6.56 -4.69
N ALA A 635 5.08 -6.88 -5.90
CA ALA A 635 4.43 -7.80 -6.82
C ALA A 635 4.63 -9.27 -6.44
N ASN A 636 3.72 -10.12 -6.87
CA ASN A 636 3.70 -11.57 -6.68
C ASN A 636 3.63 -11.97 -5.19
N LYS A 637 4.63 -11.66 -4.38
CA LYS A 637 4.65 -11.79 -2.92
C LYS A 637 5.28 -10.52 -2.35
N VAL A 638 4.54 -9.83 -1.49
CA VAL A 638 5.02 -8.60 -0.85
C VAL A 638 6.25 -8.90 0.03
N ASP A 639 7.35 -8.17 -0.19
CA ASP A 639 8.48 -8.11 0.72
C ASP A 639 8.05 -7.31 1.96
N SER A 640 7.65 -8.02 3.01
CA SER A 640 7.07 -7.40 4.22
C SER A 640 8.06 -6.49 4.94
N GLU A 641 9.36 -6.79 4.88
CA GLU A 641 10.38 -5.95 5.50
C GLU A 641 10.54 -4.63 4.75
N TYR A 642 10.65 -4.70 3.42
CA TYR A 642 10.67 -3.53 2.54
C TYR A 642 9.40 -2.68 2.71
N TYR A 643 8.22 -3.30 2.68
CA TYR A 643 6.93 -2.62 2.85
C TYR A 643 6.85 -1.85 4.17
N ASN A 644 7.17 -2.52 5.28
CA ASN A 644 7.07 -1.90 6.60
C ASN A 644 8.16 -0.85 6.83
N LYS A 645 9.46 -1.20 6.58
CA LYS A 645 10.58 -0.31 6.93
C LYS A 645 10.78 0.83 5.94
N LYS A 646 10.64 0.55 4.62
CA LYS A 646 10.99 1.53 3.58
C LYS A 646 9.78 2.32 3.04
N LEU A 647 8.55 1.80 3.20
CA LEU A 647 7.35 2.45 2.67
C LEU A 647 6.46 3.02 3.77
N ILE A 648 5.97 2.19 4.70
CA ILE A 648 5.01 2.63 5.73
C ILE A 648 5.68 3.52 6.79
N GLN A 649 6.87 3.14 7.26
CA GLN A 649 7.59 3.88 8.31
C GLN A 649 8.48 5.01 7.75
N ASN A 650 8.43 5.29 6.46
CA ASN A 650 9.19 6.40 5.85
C ASN A 650 8.34 7.67 5.85
N SER A 651 8.81 8.72 6.50
CA SER A 651 8.13 10.01 6.63
C SER A 651 7.92 10.75 5.30
N SER A 652 8.70 10.43 4.25
CA SER A 652 8.52 10.99 2.91
C SER A 652 7.33 10.41 2.14
N SER A 653 6.59 9.44 2.71
CA SER A 653 5.39 8.81 2.12
C SER A 653 5.57 8.33 0.67
N PRO A 654 6.44 7.32 0.42
CA PRO A 654 6.76 6.87 -0.94
C PRO A 654 5.59 6.22 -1.69
N LEU A 655 4.52 5.80 -1.00
CA LEU A 655 3.32 5.21 -1.61
C LEU A 655 2.32 6.23 -2.14
N LEU A 656 2.47 7.51 -1.79
CA LEU A 656 1.56 8.57 -2.23
C LEU A 656 1.83 8.92 -3.70
N ASN A 657 0.85 8.69 -4.57
CA ASN A 657 0.90 9.14 -5.98
C ASN A 657 0.66 10.64 -6.06
N ARG A 658 1.73 11.44 -5.95
CA ARG A 658 1.63 12.88 -5.84
C ARG A 658 0.95 13.58 -7.02
N PRO A 659 1.23 13.21 -8.28
CA PRO A 659 0.57 13.86 -9.43
C PRO A 659 -0.96 13.83 -9.39
N THR A 660 -1.57 12.80 -8.78
CA THR A 660 -3.02 12.59 -8.82
C THR A 660 -3.71 12.62 -7.46
N MET A 661 -2.95 12.45 -6.35
CA MET A 661 -3.51 12.29 -4.99
C MET A 661 -3.05 13.34 -3.99
N GLN A 662 -2.07 14.18 -4.35
CA GLN A 662 -1.63 15.27 -3.48
C GLN A 662 -2.18 16.59 -4.00
N GLU A 663 -3.09 17.17 -3.23
CA GLU A 663 -3.65 18.50 -3.49
C GLU A 663 -2.82 19.59 -2.82
N MET A 664 -2.72 20.73 -3.49
CA MET A 664 -2.12 21.93 -2.96
C MET A 664 -2.74 23.19 -3.58
N ALA A 665 -2.65 24.30 -2.87
CA ALA A 665 -3.05 25.59 -3.43
C ALA A 665 -2.18 25.89 -4.68
N PRO A 666 -2.77 26.34 -5.79
CA PRO A 666 -2.03 26.65 -7.03
C PRO A 666 -1.14 27.89 -6.88
N GLY A 667 -1.41 28.73 -5.90
CA GLY A 667 -0.72 29.99 -5.71
C GLY A 667 -0.74 30.83 -6.99
N SER A 668 0.34 31.53 -7.27
CA SER A 668 0.47 32.45 -8.41
C SER A 668 0.29 31.81 -9.80
N THR A 669 0.24 30.48 -9.93
CA THR A 669 -0.09 29.85 -11.21
C THR A 669 -1.55 30.10 -11.61
N PHE A 670 -2.43 30.36 -10.66
CA PHE A 670 -3.85 30.70 -10.89
C PHE A 670 -4.04 32.12 -11.48
N LYS A 671 -3.04 33.01 -11.37
CA LYS A 671 -3.14 34.39 -11.84
C LYS A 671 -3.43 34.51 -13.34
N VAL A 672 -3.08 33.52 -14.13
CA VAL A 672 -3.41 33.45 -15.55
C VAL A 672 -4.94 33.32 -15.74
N ILE A 673 -5.61 32.50 -14.92
CA ILE A 673 -7.09 32.42 -14.91
C ILE A 673 -7.71 33.76 -14.50
N SER A 674 -7.14 34.39 -13.47
CA SER A 674 -7.64 35.68 -12.95
C SER A 674 -7.48 36.79 -13.99
N ALA A 675 -6.37 36.79 -14.75
CA ALA A 675 -6.16 37.70 -15.86
C ALA A 675 -7.20 37.54 -16.96
N VAL A 676 -7.42 36.30 -17.42
CA VAL A 676 -8.46 35.97 -18.40
C VAL A 676 -9.84 36.40 -17.87
N THR A 677 -10.16 36.03 -16.63
CA THR A 677 -11.46 36.39 -16.01
C THR A 677 -11.66 37.90 -15.99
N GLY A 678 -10.65 38.65 -15.55
CA GLY A 678 -10.72 40.10 -15.48
C GLY A 678 -10.97 40.78 -16.84
N MET A 679 -10.29 40.29 -17.89
CA MET A 679 -10.41 40.83 -19.25
C MET A 679 -11.76 40.45 -19.90
N GLU A 680 -12.20 39.21 -19.74
CA GLU A 680 -13.45 38.70 -20.34
C GLU A 680 -14.72 39.20 -19.62
N GLU A 681 -14.66 39.46 -18.33
CA GLU A 681 -15.72 40.10 -17.56
C GLU A 681 -15.69 41.63 -17.68
N GLY A 682 -14.71 42.21 -18.42
CA GLY A 682 -14.60 43.62 -18.74
C GLY A 682 -14.22 44.54 -17.57
N VAL A 683 -13.66 43.95 -16.47
CA VAL A 683 -13.21 44.75 -15.31
C VAL A 683 -11.79 45.33 -15.54
N ILE A 684 -11.00 44.73 -16.43
CA ILE A 684 -9.74 45.20 -16.98
C ILE A 684 -9.66 44.98 -18.48
N SER A 685 -8.73 45.64 -19.15
CA SER A 685 -8.32 45.39 -20.55
C SER A 685 -6.83 45.08 -20.61
N PRO A 686 -6.26 44.59 -21.72
CA PRO A 686 -4.82 44.41 -21.88
C PRO A 686 -3.98 45.70 -21.62
N SER A 687 -4.57 46.86 -21.81
CA SER A 687 -3.96 48.19 -21.61
C SER A 687 -4.35 48.86 -20.28
N THR A 688 -5.09 48.18 -19.42
CA THR A 688 -5.43 48.73 -18.10
C THR A 688 -4.17 48.74 -17.22
N HIS A 689 -3.86 49.91 -16.67
CA HIS A 689 -2.78 50.12 -15.73
C HIS A 689 -3.26 50.12 -14.29
N ILE A 690 -2.56 49.38 -13.40
CA ILE A 690 -2.78 49.36 -11.94
C ILE A 690 -1.42 49.57 -11.27
N TYR A 691 -1.35 50.63 -10.42
CA TYR A 691 -0.15 50.91 -9.65
C TYR A 691 -0.10 50.02 -8.39
N ASP A 692 1.03 49.37 -8.14
CA ASP A 692 1.26 48.52 -6.98
C ASP A 692 1.65 49.34 -5.74
N HIS A 693 0.74 49.44 -4.77
CA HIS A 693 0.99 50.08 -3.48
C HIS A 693 1.54 49.15 -2.41
N THR A 694 2.00 47.92 -2.78
CA THR A 694 2.53 46.88 -1.91
C THR A 694 1.49 46.25 -0.93
N VAL A 695 0.56 47.05 -0.38
CA VAL A 695 -0.50 46.60 0.52
C VAL A 695 -1.85 46.96 -0.06
N PHE A 696 -2.72 45.95 -0.28
CA PHE A 696 -4.08 46.14 -0.73
C PHE A 696 -4.99 46.29 0.48
N SER A 697 -5.49 47.53 0.72
CA SER A 697 -6.27 47.90 1.92
C SER A 697 -7.78 48.10 1.68
N ASP A 698 -8.28 47.88 0.45
CA ASP A 698 -9.70 48.01 0.13
C ASP A 698 -10.60 46.87 0.69
N ILE A 699 -10.05 46.03 1.59
CA ILE A 699 -10.68 44.87 2.25
C ILE A 699 -10.45 44.92 3.76
N ASP A 700 -11.33 44.26 4.55
CA ASP A 700 -11.29 44.30 6.01
C ASP A 700 -9.96 43.85 6.62
N HIS A 701 -9.31 42.85 5.98
CA HIS A 701 -7.98 42.38 6.36
C HIS A 701 -6.98 42.66 5.25
N PRO A 702 -6.22 43.78 5.31
CA PRO A 702 -5.29 44.19 4.27
C PRO A 702 -4.34 43.07 3.84
N ALA A 703 -4.15 42.93 2.51
CA ALA A 703 -3.35 41.86 1.92
C ALA A 703 -2.06 42.42 1.31
N LYS A 704 -0.91 41.83 1.63
CA LYS A 704 0.40 42.29 1.19
C LYS A 704 0.82 41.64 -0.12
N CYS A 705 1.48 42.43 -0.99
CA CYS A 705 2.24 41.85 -2.08
C CYS A 705 3.41 41.03 -1.53
N TRP A 706 3.93 40.09 -2.32
CA TRP A 706 5.10 39.28 -1.92
C TRP A 706 6.37 40.16 -1.87
N SER A 707 6.42 41.20 -2.71
CA SER A 707 7.51 42.20 -2.70
C SER A 707 7.24 43.28 -1.67
N THR A 708 8.27 43.68 -0.93
CA THR A 708 8.25 44.82 -0.02
C THR A 708 8.47 46.14 -0.74
N VAL A 709 8.94 46.10 -2.01
CA VAL A 709 9.12 47.25 -2.89
C VAL A 709 8.04 47.24 -3.96
N SER A 710 7.45 48.40 -4.27
CA SER A 710 6.43 48.54 -5.30
C SER A 710 6.95 48.04 -6.67
N HIS A 711 6.13 47.28 -7.39
CA HIS A 711 6.41 46.93 -8.77
C HIS A 711 6.09 48.09 -9.75
N GLY A 712 5.59 49.24 -9.25
CA GLY A 712 5.21 50.37 -10.07
C GLY A 712 3.90 50.21 -10.82
N ASP A 713 3.77 50.87 -11.93
CA ASP A 713 2.58 50.84 -12.79
C ASP A 713 2.65 49.63 -13.72
N LEU A 714 1.61 48.79 -13.74
CA LEU A 714 1.61 47.49 -14.38
C LEU A 714 0.40 47.29 -15.30
N THR A 715 0.65 46.77 -16.49
CA THR A 715 -0.37 46.11 -17.31
C THR A 715 -0.56 44.67 -16.83
N VAL A 716 -1.59 43.98 -17.34
CA VAL A 716 -1.85 42.57 -17.00
C VAL A 716 -0.67 41.66 -17.37
N SER A 717 0.01 41.90 -18.50
CA SER A 717 1.20 41.17 -18.93
C SER A 717 2.40 41.40 -18.00
N ASP A 718 2.62 42.65 -17.57
CA ASP A 718 3.67 42.98 -16.59
C ASP A 718 3.39 42.38 -15.23
N ALA A 719 2.12 42.37 -14.80
CA ALA A 719 1.70 41.76 -13.54
C ALA A 719 1.90 40.24 -13.51
N ILE A 720 1.74 39.55 -14.67
CA ILE A 720 2.08 38.14 -14.81
C ILE A 720 3.59 37.95 -14.74
N GLU A 721 4.40 38.76 -15.42
CA GLU A 721 5.87 38.73 -15.40
C GLU A 721 6.45 38.77 -13.99
N VAL A 722 6.11 39.79 -13.23
CA VAL A 722 6.63 40.00 -11.87
C VAL A 722 5.80 39.32 -10.80
N SER A 723 4.77 38.56 -11.21
CA SER A 723 3.86 37.88 -10.27
C SER A 723 3.26 38.77 -9.19
N CYS A 724 2.83 40.01 -9.53
CA CYS A 724 2.33 40.99 -8.57
C CYS A 724 1.03 40.53 -7.91
N ASN A 725 1.03 40.39 -6.55
CA ASN A 725 -0.18 40.03 -5.82
C ASN A 725 -1.17 41.21 -5.80
N TYR A 726 -0.70 42.43 -5.60
CA TYR A 726 -1.53 43.61 -5.51
C TYR A 726 -2.43 43.77 -6.74
N PHE A 727 -1.86 43.66 -7.95
CA PHE A 727 -2.62 43.69 -9.20
C PHE A 727 -3.81 42.71 -9.19
N PHE A 728 -3.54 41.47 -8.82
CA PHE A 728 -4.56 40.42 -8.85
C PHE A 728 -5.54 40.47 -7.65
N TYR A 729 -5.15 41.05 -6.50
CA TYR A 729 -6.10 41.41 -5.45
C TYR A 729 -7.11 42.44 -5.97
N LYS A 730 -6.62 43.50 -6.67
CA LYS A 730 -7.47 44.52 -7.28
C LYS A 730 -8.43 43.91 -8.33
N VAL A 731 -7.94 42.99 -9.16
CA VAL A 731 -8.78 42.26 -10.12
C VAL A 731 -9.89 41.43 -9.39
N GLY A 732 -9.54 40.67 -8.34
CA GLY A 732 -10.49 39.92 -7.54
C GLY A 732 -11.54 40.82 -6.86
N TYR A 733 -11.13 41.97 -6.35
CA TYR A 733 -12.01 42.98 -5.78
C TYR A 733 -12.97 43.57 -6.83
N MET A 734 -12.47 43.93 -8.02
CA MET A 734 -13.29 44.46 -9.13
C MET A 734 -14.28 43.38 -9.66
N LEU A 735 -13.86 42.11 -9.72
CA LEU A 735 -14.75 40.99 -10.07
C LEU A 735 -15.89 40.81 -9.06
N SER A 736 -15.61 41.06 -7.78
CA SER A 736 -16.61 40.96 -6.71
C SER A 736 -17.64 42.11 -6.80
N GLY A 737 -17.17 43.34 -7.00
CA GLY A 737 -18.01 44.49 -6.90
C GLY A 737 -18.61 44.68 -5.51
N LYS A 738 -19.59 45.59 -5.37
CA LYS A 738 -20.30 45.83 -4.12
C LYS A 738 -21.73 45.37 -4.14
N THR A 739 -22.25 45.01 -2.99
CA THR A 739 -23.70 44.75 -2.75
C THR A 739 -24.45 46.06 -2.68
N SER A 740 -25.77 46.03 -2.66
CA SER A 740 -26.64 47.22 -2.43
C SER A 740 -26.36 47.90 -1.06
N SER A 741 -25.86 47.11 -0.08
CA SER A 741 -25.43 47.63 1.25
C SER A 741 -24.01 48.21 1.29
N GLY A 742 -23.29 48.23 0.15
CA GLY A 742 -21.94 48.77 0.05
C GLY A 742 -20.80 47.77 0.35
N ASN A 743 -21.13 46.58 0.84
CA ASN A 743 -20.15 45.52 1.18
C ASN A 743 -19.61 44.84 -0.08
N ILE A 744 -18.41 44.23 0.01
CA ILE A 744 -17.81 43.46 -1.07
C ILE A 744 -18.66 42.20 -1.32
N ASN A 745 -18.97 41.90 -2.59
CA ASN A 745 -19.76 40.75 -2.99
C ASN A 745 -18.82 39.57 -3.39
N TYR A 746 -18.16 38.98 -2.39
CA TYR A 746 -17.27 37.83 -2.61
C TYR A 746 -17.90 36.67 -3.40
N PRO A 747 -19.17 36.24 -3.13
CA PRO A 747 -19.82 35.18 -3.92
C PRO A 747 -19.90 35.49 -5.41
N ARG A 748 -20.09 36.77 -5.81
CA ARG A 748 -20.08 37.18 -7.22
C ARG A 748 -18.70 37.01 -7.85
N GLY A 749 -17.63 37.44 -7.15
CA GLY A 749 -16.26 37.28 -7.60
C GLY A 749 -15.87 35.80 -7.76
N ILE A 750 -16.17 34.97 -6.74
CA ILE A 750 -15.96 33.51 -6.77
C ILE A 750 -16.70 32.88 -7.97
N LYS A 751 -17.97 33.22 -8.21
CA LYS A 751 -18.76 32.69 -9.33
C LYS A 751 -18.11 33.02 -10.68
N ARG A 752 -17.61 34.25 -10.85
CA ARG A 752 -16.93 34.69 -12.07
C ARG A 752 -15.59 33.96 -12.28
N LEU A 753 -14.76 33.86 -11.25
CA LEU A 753 -13.51 33.09 -11.30
C LEU A 753 -13.76 31.61 -11.63
N LYS A 754 -14.77 30.97 -10.99
CA LYS A 754 -15.14 29.58 -11.21
C LYS A 754 -15.59 29.31 -12.64
N LYS A 755 -16.35 30.24 -13.26
CA LYS A 755 -16.80 30.15 -14.65
C LYS A 755 -15.63 29.94 -15.63
N TYR A 756 -14.52 30.68 -15.46
CA TYR A 756 -13.36 30.55 -16.31
C TYR A 756 -12.47 29.38 -15.87
N ALA A 757 -12.27 29.16 -14.58
CA ALA A 757 -11.56 27.98 -14.09
C ALA A 757 -12.17 26.67 -14.65
N ASP A 758 -13.50 26.58 -14.74
CA ASP A 758 -14.18 25.45 -15.37
C ASP A 758 -13.80 25.30 -16.85
N LYS A 759 -13.83 26.38 -17.61
CA LYS A 759 -13.42 26.36 -19.05
C LYS A 759 -12.00 25.84 -19.23
N PHE A 760 -11.09 26.11 -18.28
CA PHE A 760 -9.70 25.64 -18.28
C PHE A 760 -9.53 24.27 -17.60
N GLY A 761 -10.60 23.59 -17.21
CA GLY A 761 -10.56 22.26 -16.67
C GLY A 761 -10.12 22.14 -15.23
N LEU A 762 -10.31 23.17 -14.38
CA LEU A 762 -9.94 23.16 -12.96
C LEU A 762 -11.12 22.90 -12.00
N THR A 763 -12.23 22.36 -12.49
CA THR A 763 -13.41 22.07 -11.65
C THR A 763 -13.79 20.59 -11.65
N ASP A 764 -13.08 19.78 -12.42
CA ASP A 764 -13.27 18.32 -12.49
C ASP A 764 -11.91 17.61 -12.62
N LYS A 765 -11.92 16.30 -12.46
CA LYS A 765 -10.71 15.45 -12.58
C LYS A 765 -10.07 15.58 -13.96
N SER A 766 -8.76 15.44 -14.02
CA SER A 766 -7.95 15.67 -15.22
C SER A 766 -8.26 14.73 -16.40
N GLY A 767 -8.81 13.55 -16.11
CA GLY A 767 -9.15 12.51 -17.08
C GLY A 767 -8.16 11.36 -17.13
N VAL A 768 -7.06 11.37 -16.34
CA VAL A 768 -6.16 10.21 -16.26
C VAL A 768 -6.90 8.97 -15.77
N GLU A 769 -6.49 7.82 -16.26
CA GLU A 769 -7.16 6.54 -16.00
C GLU A 769 -6.95 6.01 -14.58
N ILE A 770 -5.85 6.39 -13.93
CA ILE A 770 -5.54 5.97 -12.55
C ILE A 770 -6.31 6.81 -11.52
N PRO A 771 -6.45 6.33 -10.26
CA PRO A 771 -7.17 7.08 -9.21
C PRO A 771 -6.67 8.50 -9.04
N GLU A 772 -7.59 9.44 -8.99
CA GLU A 772 -7.34 10.88 -8.84
C GLU A 772 -8.34 11.49 -7.86
N ILE A 773 -7.87 12.38 -6.98
CA ILE A 773 -8.73 13.17 -6.09
C ILE A 773 -9.44 14.28 -6.87
N ALA A 774 -10.66 14.65 -6.46
CA ALA A 774 -11.39 15.73 -7.12
C ALA A 774 -10.85 17.10 -6.71
N PRO A 775 -10.74 18.07 -7.63
CA PRO A 775 -10.24 19.41 -7.30
C PRO A 775 -11.18 20.16 -6.36
N HIS A 776 -10.62 21.01 -5.54
CA HIS A 776 -11.39 21.93 -4.70
C HIS A 776 -11.21 23.37 -5.18
N PHE A 777 -12.32 24.02 -5.57
CA PHE A 777 -12.34 25.43 -5.95
C PHE A 777 -12.64 26.31 -4.75
N ALA A 778 -11.97 27.45 -4.63
CA ALA A 778 -12.18 28.45 -3.59
C ALA A 778 -13.66 28.84 -3.39
N THR A 779 -14.05 29.09 -2.16
CA THR A 779 -15.46 29.30 -1.80
C THR A 779 -15.75 30.59 -1.03
N THR A 780 -14.75 31.24 -0.43
CA THR A 780 -14.99 32.30 0.58
C THR A 780 -14.51 33.69 0.15
N ASP A 781 -13.26 33.84 -0.28
CA ASP A 781 -12.61 35.12 -0.54
C ASP A 781 -12.13 35.25 -1.99
N ALA A 782 -12.89 35.94 -2.82
CA ALA A 782 -12.54 36.15 -4.23
C ALA A 782 -11.24 36.93 -4.44
N VAL A 783 -10.85 37.79 -3.50
CA VAL A 783 -9.62 38.59 -3.59
C VAL A 783 -8.41 37.69 -3.42
N ARG A 784 -8.41 36.86 -2.38
CA ARG A 784 -7.33 35.86 -2.17
C ARG A 784 -7.38 34.72 -3.16
N ALA A 785 -8.59 34.30 -3.57
CA ALA A 785 -8.74 33.30 -4.63
C ALA A 785 -8.12 33.73 -5.96
N ALA A 786 -8.15 35.04 -6.28
CA ALA A 786 -7.58 35.58 -7.51
C ALA A 786 -6.03 35.42 -7.59
N ILE A 787 -5.36 35.18 -6.48
CA ILE A 787 -3.92 34.85 -6.47
C ILE A 787 -3.64 33.35 -6.22
N GLY A 788 -4.70 32.51 -6.28
CA GLY A 788 -4.60 31.08 -6.08
C GLY A 788 -4.46 30.66 -4.61
N GLN A 789 -4.94 31.46 -3.69
CA GLN A 789 -5.05 31.19 -2.25
C GLN A 789 -6.52 30.96 -1.85
N ASP A 790 -6.90 31.20 -0.61
CA ASP A 790 -8.19 30.80 -0.04
C ASP A 790 -8.25 29.26 0.09
N THR A 791 -9.33 28.61 -0.28
CA THR A 791 -9.55 27.18 -0.16
C THR A 791 -9.27 26.40 -1.44
N HIS A 792 -8.55 26.99 -2.42
CA HIS A 792 -8.13 26.26 -3.63
C HIS A 792 -7.23 25.08 -3.33
N ALA A 793 -7.56 23.90 -3.90
CA ALA A 793 -6.67 22.75 -3.86
C ALA A 793 -6.75 21.95 -5.18
N TYR A 794 -5.61 21.74 -5.82
CA TYR A 794 -5.47 21.06 -7.09
C TYR A 794 -4.31 20.08 -7.10
N THR A 795 -4.43 19.00 -7.86
CA THR A 795 -3.34 18.09 -8.14
C THR A 795 -2.46 18.59 -9.28
N PRO A 796 -1.18 18.18 -9.35
CA PRO A 796 -0.32 18.48 -10.49
C PRO A 796 -0.87 18.02 -11.85
N ALA A 797 -1.62 16.90 -11.89
CA ALA A 797 -2.29 16.44 -13.10
C ALA A 797 -3.36 17.43 -13.61
N GLN A 798 -4.15 18.00 -12.69
CA GLN A 798 -5.15 19.03 -13.00
C GLN A 798 -4.47 20.32 -13.48
N LEU A 799 -3.40 20.74 -12.82
CA LEU A 799 -2.61 21.89 -13.23
C LEU A 799 -1.93 21.67 -14.60
N SER A 800 -1.48 20.45 -14.92
CA SER A 800 -0.92 20.11 -16.22
C SER A 800 -1.96 20.24 -17.34
N ARG A 801 -3.21 19.74 -17.13
CA ARG A 801 -4.32 19.93 -18.08
C ARG A 801 -4.59 21.42 -18.33
N TYR A 802 -4.63 22.20 -17.27
CA TYR A 802 -4.81 23.65 -17.32
C TYR A 802 -3.69 24.33 -18.15
N VAL A 803 -2.43 24.06 -17.84
CA VAL A 803 -1.28 24.63 -18.56
C VAL A 803 -1.30 24.23 -20.02
N THR A 804 -1.61 22.96 -20.33
CA THR A 804 -1.78 22.47 -21.72
C THR A 804 -2.84 23.29 -22.47
N THR A 805 -3.97 23.57 -21.81
CA THR A 805 -5.07 24.39 -22.37
C THR A 805 -4.63 25.83 -22.63
N VAL A 806 -3.81 26.41 -21.75
CA VAL A 806 -3.24 27.74 -21.97
C VAL A 806 -2.28 27.71 -23.16
N ALA A 807 -1.37 26.75 -23.21
CA ALA A 807 -0.32 26.63 -24.23
C ALA A 807 -0.86 26.44 -25.65
N ASN A 808 -2.02 25.77 -25.82
CA ASN A 808 -2.65 25.52 -27.13
C ASN A 808 -3.77 26.52 -27.47
N SER A 809 -3.87 27.62 -26.74
CA SER A 809 -4.89 28.66 -26.97
C SER A 809 -6.33 28.12 -26.86
N GLY A 810 -6.59 27.25 -25.89
CA GLY A 810 -7.93 26.96 -25.41
C GLY A 810 -8.50 25.59 -25.74
N ASN A 811 -7.78 24.68 -26.38
CA ASN A 811 -8.28 23.32 -26.52
C ASN A 811 -8.02 22.53 -25.22
N CYS A 812 -9.06 22.39 -24.39
CA CYS A 812 -8.98 21.67 -23.12
C CYS A 812 -9.18 20.18 -23.36
N TYR A 813 -8.08 19.43 -23.42
CA TYR A 813 -8.09 17.96 -23.53
C TYR A 813 -8.12 17.31 -22.16
N ASN A 814 -8.81 16.17 -22.06
CA ASN A 814 -8.54 15.24 -20.98
C ASN A 814 -7.16 14.64 -21.18
N ILE A 815 -6.34 14.63 -20.14
CA ILE A 815 -5.03 14.01 -20.23
C ILE A 815 -5.15 12.49 -20.09
N THR A 816 -4.27 11.74 -20.78
CA THR A 816 -4.33 10.28 -20.82
C THR A 816 -2.96 9.64 -20.72
N LEU A 817 -2.89 8.49 -20.03
CA LEU A 817 -1.70 7.63 -19.90
C LEU A 817 -1.69 6.51 -20.97
N VAL A 818 -2.84 6.18 -21.55
CA VAL A 818 -3.01 5.03 -22.43
C VAL A 818 -3.24 5.49 -23.88
N ASP A 819 -2.42 5.01 -24.80
CA ASP A 819 -2.55 5.23 -26.24
C ASP A 819 -3.52 4.21 -26.87
N LYS A 820 -3.23 2.91 -26.70
CA LYS A 820 -4.01 1.84 -27.34
C LYS A 820 -3.87 0.53 -26.59
N ILE A 821 -4.80 -0.38 -26.87
CA ILE A 821 -4.77 -1.78 -26.42
C ILE A 821 -4.80 -2.68 -27.64
N LYS A 822 -3.92 -3.69 -27.68
CA LYS A 822 -3.88 -4.71 -28.73
C LYS A 822 -4.10 -6.10 -28.16
N ASN A 823 -4.93 -6.90 -28.83
CA ASN A 823 -5.09 -8.29 -28.43
C ASN A 823 -3.90 -9.16 -28.88
N VAL A 824 -3.88 -10.42 -28.43
CA VAL A 824 -2.81 -11.41 -28.75
C VAL A 824 -2.58 -11.62 -30.27
N LYS A 825 -3.54 -11.25 -31.12
CA LYS A 825 -3.43 -11.32 -32.59
C LYS A 825 -2.88 -10.00 -33.18
N GLY A 826 -2.47 -9.04 -32.38
CA GLY A 826 -1.97 -7.72 -32.78
C GLY A 826 -3.06 -6.73 -33.22
N LYS A 827 -4.35 -7.12 -33.19
CA LYS A 827 -5.47 -6.24 -33.55
C LYS A 827 -5.72 -5.23 -32.41
N THR A 828 -5.82 -3.94 -32.78
CA THR A 828 -6.20 -2.89 -31.84
C THR A 828 -7.66 -3.06 -31.42
N VAL A 829 -7.89 -3.22 -30.13
CA VAL A 829 -9.22 -3.35 -29.49
C VAL A 829 -9.69 -2.05 -28.85
N LEU A 830 -8.75 -1.20 -28.45
CA LEU A 830 -8.98 0.17 -28.02
C LEU A 830 -7.95 1.08 -28.67
N ASN A 831 -8.39 2.20 -29.21
CA ASN A 831 -7.54 3.30 -29.67
C ASN A 831 -8.02 4.56 -28.94
N ASN A 832 -7.22 5.05 -28.00
CA ASN A 832 -7.59 6.14 -27.14
C ASN A 832 -7.18 7.47 -27.78
N LYS A 833 -8.02 7.97 -28.68
CA LYS A 833 -7.80 9.28 -29.31
C LYS A 833 -7.96 10.41 -28.30
N ALA A 834 -7.28 11.53 -28.57
CA ALA A 834 -7.41 12.77 -27.81
C ALA A 834 -8.88 13.13 -27.56
N LYS A 835 -9.27 13.30 -26.30
CA LYS A 835 -10.63 13.63 -25.88
C LYS A 835 -10.70 15.11 -25.52
N LEU A 836 -11.20 15.92 -26.44
CA LEU A 836 -11.45 17.33 -26.16
C LEU A 836 -12.61 17.44 -25.14
N ARG A 837 -12.34 17.99 -23.95
CA ARG A 837 -13.35 18.30 -22.93
C ARG A 837 -14.21 19.48 -23.41
N ASN A 838 -13.55 20.57 -23.76
CA ASN A 838 -14.19 21.77 -24.33
C ASN A 838 -13.16 22.67 -25.01
N LYS A 839 -13.64 23.67 -25.73
CA LYS A 839 -12.83 24.76 -26.28
C LYS A 839 -13.08 26.05 -25.53
N VAL A 840 -12.02 26.70 -25.06
CA VAL A 840 -12.08 27.96 -24.35
C VAL A 840 -12.18 29.10 -25.36
N ASN A 841 -13.40 29.62 -25.56
CA ASN A 841 -13.63 30.75 -26.43
C ASN A 841 -13.50 32.04 -25.61
N ILE A 842 -12.40 32.78 -25.85
CA ILE A 842 -12.12 34.11 -25.31
C ILE A 842 -11.52 34.99 -26.41
N LYS A 843 -11.45 36.30 -26.18
CA LYS A 843 -10.90 37.25 -27.15
C LYS A 843 -9.44 36.95 -27.45
N GLN A 844 -9.01 37.12 -28.70
CA GLN A 844 -7.61 36.96 -29.08
C GLN A 844 -6.69 37.87 -28.28
N SER A 845 -7.11 39.10 -27.99
CA SER A 845 -6.35 40.05 -27.20
C SER A 845 -6.10 39.55 -25.75
N SER A 846 -7.02 38.73 -25.19
CA SER A 846 -6.81 38.08 -23.88
C SER A 846 -5.76 36.99 -23.95
N TRP A 847 -5.77 36.17 -25.04
CA TRP A 847 -4.71 35.18 -25.29
C TRP A 847 -3.34 35.85 -25.45
N ASP A 848 -3.27 36.90 -26.29
CA ASP A 848 -2.01 37.63 -26.57
C ASP A 848 -1.41 38.24 -25.31
N ALA A 849 -2.25 38.84 -24.43
CA ALA A 849 -1.82 39.39 -23.16
C ALA A 849 -1.25 38.36 -22.20
N VAL A 850 -1.92 37.22 -22.09
CA VAL A 850 -1.47 36.15 -21.19
C VAL A 850 -0.21 35.49 -21.73
N HIS A 851 -0.14 35.12 -23.00
CA HIS A 851 1.05 34.50 -23.60
C HIS A 851 2.24 35.44 -23.55
N LYS A 852 2.03 36.74 -23.79
CA LYS A 852 3.07 37.78 -23.61
C LYS A 852 3.59 37.77 -22.17
N GLY A 853 2.68 37.81 -21.18
CA GLY A 853 3.05 37.80 -19.77
C GLY A 853 3.84 36.54 -19.40
N MET A 854 3.38 35.36 -19.79
CA MET A 854 4.08 34.09 -19.54
C MET A 854 5.47 34.03 -20.22
N LYS A 855 5.61 34.58 -21.44
CA LYS A 855 6.90 34.70 -22.11
C LYS A 855 7.84 35.61 -21.34
N LEU A 856 7.34 36.76 -20.81
CA LEU A 856 8.10 37.67 -20.00
C LEU A 856 8.59 37.07 -18.67
N VAL A 857 7.81 36.18 -18.04
CA VAL A 857 8.24 35.44 -16.82
C VAL A 857 9.60 34.76 -17.02
N VAL A 858 9.88 34.25 -18.22
CA VAL A 858 11.11 33.49 -18.52
C VAL A 858 12.16 34.33 -19.22
N ASN A 859 11.75 35.32 -20.04
CA ASN A 859 12.66 36.06 -20.93
C ASN A 859 12.69 37.56 -20.65
N GLY A 860 11.84 38.09 -19.76
CA GLY A 860 11.73 39.53 -19.48
C GLY A 860 12.85 40.08 -18.59
N SER A 861 13.09 41.38 -18.70
CA SER A 861 14.15 42.07 -17.92
C SER A 861 13.80 42.21 -16.43
N ARG A 862 12.49 42.15 -16.07
CA ARG A 862 12.01 42.25 -14.69
C ARG A 862 11.80 40.85 -14.04
N SER A 863 12.08 39.79 -14.79
CA SER A 863 11.92 38.43 -14.31
C SER A 863 13.00 38.03 -13.32
N SER A 864 12.59 37.36 -12.21
CA SER A 864 13.51 36.80 -11.22
C SER A 864 14.22 35.52 -11.67
N ILE A 865 13.77 34.89 -12.76
CA ILE A 865 14.26 33.57 -13.21
C ILE A 865 14.84 33.56 -14.63
N SER A 866 14.81 34.68 -15.37
CA SER A 866 15.28 34.76 -16.77
C SER A 866 16.74 34.34 -16.94
N PHE A 867 17.58 34.58 -15.92
CA PHE A 867 18.99 34.20 -15.94
C PHE A 867 19.23 32.71 -16.07
N MET A 868 18.30 31.86 -15.57
CA MET A 868 18.35 30.40 -15.63
C MET A 868 18.14 29.86 -17.05
N PHE A 869 17.47 30.65 -17.92
CA PHE A 869 17.02 30.21 -19.24
C PHE A 869 17.84 30.83 -20.40
N LYS A 870 18.80 31.73 -20.11
CA LYS A 870 19.59 32.47 -21.13
C LYS A 870 20.29 31.57 -22.15
N ASN A 871 20.72 30.40 -21.76
CA ASN A 871 21.51 29.48 -22.60
C ASN A 871 20.65 28.40 -23.28
N LEU A 872 19.32 28.42 -23.11
CA LEU A 872 18.44 27.45 -23.77
C LEU A 872 18.29 27.81 -25.27
N LYS A 873 18.39 26.76 -26.12
CA LYS A 873 18.17 26.90 -27.57
C LYS A 873 16.68 27.01 -27.93
N THR A 874 15.79 26.68 -27.01
CA THR A 874 14.32 26.66 -27.17
C THR A 874 13.69 27.81 -26.40
N THR A 875 12.68 28.47 -26.99
CA THR A 875 11.88 29.46 -26.29
C THR A 875 10.99 28.79 -25.26
N VAL A 876 11.03 29.30 -24.04
CA VAL A 876 10.20 28.81 -22.91
C VAL A 876 9.29 29.95 -22.43
N ALA A 877 8.07 29.62 -22.09
CA ALA A 877 7.14 30.50 -21.38
C ALA A 877 6.66 29.78 -20.12
N GLY A 878 6.35 30.53 -19.07
CA GLY A 878 5.98 29.87 -17.80
C GLY A 878 5.22 30.78 -16.83
N LYS A 879 4.84 30.19 -15.70
CA LYS A 879 4.36 30.91 -14.52
C LYS A 879 4.88 30.24 -13.25
N THR A 880 5.57 30.99 -12.43
CA THR A 880 6.02 30.55 -11.10
C THR A 880 4.83 30.50 -10.15
N GLY A 881 4.83 29.56 -9.22
CA GLY A 881 3.85 29.45 -8.16
C GLY A 881 4.53 29.33 -6.79
N THR A 882 3.95 29.99 -5.80
CA THR A 882 4.29 29.83 -4.38
C THR A 882 2.99 29.81 -3.60
N ALA A 883 2.74 28.75 -2.86
CA ALA A 883 1.58 28.64 -1.98
C ALA A 883 2.02 28.90 -0.54
N GLN A 884 1.23 29.67 0.18
CA GLN A 884 1.39 29.80 1.63
C GLN A 884 0.63 28.65 2.28
N GLN A 885 1.29 27.91 3.17
CA GLN A 885 0.61 26.99 4.08
C GLN A 885 0.21 27.79 5.34
N SER A 886 -1.05 27.70 5.74
CA SER A 886 -1.60 28.27 6.97
C SER A 886 -1.16 27.49 8.18
#